data_b1286b59cc6f19890d4a74a6cb6fb21b
#
_entry.id   b1286b59cc6f19890d4a74a6cb6fb21b
#
_cell.length_a   1.000
_cell.length_b   1.000
_cell.length_c   1.000
_cell.angle_alpha   90.00
_cell.angle_beta   90.00
_cell.angle_gamma   90.00
#
_symmetry.space_group_name_H-M   'P 1'
#
loop_
_entity.id
_entity.type
_entity.pdbx_description
1 polymer ?
#
loop_
_entity_poly.entity_id
_entity_poly.type
_entity_poly.pdbx_seq_one_letter_code
_entity_poly.pdbx_strand_id
1 'polypeptide(L)'
;VPKNSSTTVSSAVEAHPGGLASGPGGARSGERDRIVVQGAREHNLKDVDVSFPRDAMVVFTGLSGSGKSSLAFDTIFAEGQRRYVESLSSYARMFLGRVDKPDVDFIEGLSPAVSIDQKSTNRNPRSTVGTITEIYDYMRLLWARVGVPHCPQCGEPVSRQTPQQIVDQLEELPERTRFQVLAPVVRGRKGEFVDLFQDLSTQGFARAVVDGETVQLSDPPVLKKQVKHTIAVVVDRLAMKEGIRQRLTDSVETALKLADGLVVAEFVDVEPVAEKGRKNTAEFGGRDAEGNPRYRSFSEKLSCPNGHEQTVDEIEPRSFSFNNPFGACPECTGIGSRLQVDPDLVVANDELSLREGAVVPWSLGKSTSDYWLRVLGGLGKEMGFSLDTPWKDLTEAERDAVLNGKDFKVEVTFRNRFGRERRYTTGFEGVIPYVMRKHGETESDGARERYESFMREIPCPACHGARLNPTVLNVLVGGLSIADATRLPMREAMEFFSGLRLTDRERQIADQVLKEILARLAFLLDVGLEYLNLERPAGTLSGGEAQRIRLATQIGSGLVGVLYVLDEPSIGLHQRDNRRLIETLLRLRDLGNTLIVVEHDEDTIAEADWIVDIGPRAGEHGGEVVHSGSLADLKANTRSVTGDYLSGRRSIAVPERRRVPEKGRVLTVRGAQENNLKDVSVEVPLGVLTAVTGVSGSGKSTLINEILYKVLANRLNGAKLVPGRHRSVEGLEHLDKVVHVDQSPIGRTPRSNPATYTGVFDAIRKLFAETPEAKVRGYQQGRFSFNIKGGRCEACAGDGTLKIEMNFLPDVYVPCEVCHGARYNRETLEVTYKGKNIAEVLDMPIEEAADFFSAYTRISRYLDTLVDVGLGYVRLGQPATTLSGGEAQRVKLAAELQKRSNGRTIYVLDEPTTGLHFDDIRKLLHVLQSLVDKGNTVLTIEHNLDVIKSADHVIDLGPEGGSGGGTIVATGTPEEVARAAESHTGRFLAELLA
;
A
#
# COMPACT_ATOMS: atom_id res chain seq x y z
N VAL A 1 34.64 42.79 12.42
CA VAL A 1 35.76 43.44 11.79
C VAL A 1 36.88 43.61 12.81
N PRO A 2 38.18 43.28 12.61
CA PRO A 2 38.91 43.50 11.36
C PRO A 2 39.65 42.26 10.83
N LYS A 3 39.77 42.15 9.57
CA LYS A 3 40.75 42.41 8.50
C LYS A 3 42.10 41.68 8.62
N ASN A 4 42.35 40.92 7.53
CA ASN A 4 43.57 40.73 6.73
C ASN A 4 44.80 40.05 7.31
N SER A 5 45.23 38.94 6.71
CA SER A 5 46.35 39.01 5.75
C SER A 5 46.61 37.65 5.06
N SER A 6 46.72 37.73 3.75
CA SER A 6 47.25 36.76 2.81
C SER A 6 48.71 36.44 3.07
N THR A 7 49.13 35.19 2.90
CA THR A 7 50.50 34.88 2.39
C THR A 7 50.46 33.50 1.66
N THR A 8 50.64 33.57 0.39
CA THR A 8 51.09 32.53 -0.53
C THR A 8 52.54 32.17 -0.22
N VAL A 9 52.86 30.89 -0.15
CA VAL A 9 54.21 30.37 -0.45
C VAL A 9 54.08 29.05 -1.23
N SER A 10 54.61 29.15 -2.44
CA SER A 10 54.94 28.05 -3.35
C SER A 10 56.36 27.57 -3.09
N SER A 11 56.60 26.25 -3.19
CA SER A 11 57.85 25.61 -3.69
C SER A 11 57.67 24.09 -3.56
N ALA A 12 57.53 23.34 -4.62
CA ALA A 12 58.54 22.78 -5.52
C ALA A 12 59.45 21.72 -4.87
N VAL A 13 59.19 20.49 -5.23
CA VAL A 13 60.04 19.40 -5.74
C VAL A 13 61.37 19.14 -5.08
N GLU A 14 61.61 17.91 -4.67
CA GLU A 14 62.76 17.13 -5.17
C GLU A 14 62.62 15.62 -4.82
N ALA A 15 62.76 14.80 -5.86
CA ALA A 15 62.87 13.34 -5.78
C ALA A 15 64.33 12.93 -5.50
N HIS A 16 64.50 11.98 -4.61
CA HIS A 16 65.73 11.18 -4.58
C HIS A 16 65.42 9.69 -4.34
N PRO A 17 66.07 8.77 -5.07
CA PRO A 17 65.86 7.34 -4.96
C PRO A 17 66.85 6.72 -3.97
N GLY A 18 66.34 5.83 -3.14
CA GLY A 18 67.20 5.04 -2.26
C GLY A 18 66.51 3.75 -1.88
N GLY A 19 66.82 2.70 -2.59
CA GLY A 19 66.39 1.40 -2.21
C GLY A 19 67.08 0.87 -0.95
N LEU A 20 66.40 0.06 -0.15
CA LEU A 20 66.98 -0.95 0.71
C LEU A 20 65.95 -1.97 1.20
N ALA A 21 66.25 -3.21 0.88
CA ALA A 21 66.09 -4.45 1.66
C ALA A 21 64.65 -4.96 1.94
N SER A 22 64.37 -6.04 1.24
CA SER A 22 63.46 -7.11 1.57
C SER A 22 63.62 -7.65 2.99
N GLY A 23 62.49 -7.56 3.78
CA GLY A 23 62.34 -8.34 5.01
C GLY A 23 61.03 -9.12 4.92
N PRO A 24 60.91 -10.35 5.46
CA PRO A 24 59.78 -11.23 5.23
C PRO A 24 58.60 -10.82 6.11
N GLY A 25 57.51 -10.36 5.47
CA GLY A 25 56.26 -9.99 6.13
C GLY A 25 55.08 -10.27 5.22
N GLY A 26 55.01 -11.49 4.71
CA GLY A 26 53.83 -11.98 3.97
C GLY A 26 52.89 -12.69 4.91
N ALA A 27 52.00 -11.95 5.63
CA ALA A 27 50.81 -12.54 6.26
C ALA A 27 49.92 -11.45 6.91
N ARG A 28 49.55 -10.37 6.18
CA ARG A 28 48.55 -9.40 6.68
C ARG A 28 47.65 -8.77 5.61
N SER A 29 47.72 -9.13 4.33
CA SER A 29 46.86 -8.59 3.30
C SER A 29 45.53 -9.37 3.18
N GLY A 30 45.47 -10.63 3.62
CA GLY A 30 44.28 -11.46 3.52
C GLY A 30 43.20 -11.24 4.59
N GLU A 31 43.52 -10.62 5.72
CA GLU A 31 42.54 -10.39 6.81
C GLU A 31 41.72 -9.12 6.61
N ARG A 32 42.21 -8.12 5.89
CA ARG A 32 41.50 -6.88 5.65
C ARG A 32 40.33 -6.98 4.63
N ASP A 33 40.28 -8.07 3.85
CA ASP A 33 39.27 -8.31 2.83
C ASP A 33 38.11 -9.18 3.32
N ARG A 34 37.96 -9.36 4.63
CA ARG A 34 36.92 -10.21 5.22
C ARG A 34 36.12 -9.46 6.31
N ILE A 35 34.86 -9.85 6.47
CA ILE A 35 34.07 -9.58 7.66
C ILE A 35 34.29 -10.74 8.63
N VAL A 36 34.67 -10.44 9.87
CA VAL A 36 34.94 -11.43 10.94
C VAL A 36 34.01 -11.13 12.10
N VAL A 37 33.19 -12.09 12.48
CA VAL A 37 32.30 -12.07 13.64
C VAL A 37 32.82 -13.06 14.65
N GLN A 38 32.93 -12.67 15.92
CA GLN A 38 33.37 -13.54 17.01
C GLN A 38 32.40 -13.41 18.21
N GLY A 39 31.99 -14.56 18.75
CA GLY A 39 31.20 -14.65 19.96
C GLY A 39 29.80 -14.07 19.83
N ALA A 40 29.08 -14.28 18.71
CA ALA A 40 27.71 -13.83 18.56
C ALA A 40 26.72 -14.71 19.33
N ARG A 41 25.89 -14.06 20.22
CA ARG A 41 24.99 -14.74 21.15
C ARG A 41 23.57 -14.20 21.15
N GLU A 42 23.21 -13.40 20.14
CA GLU A 42 21.83 -12.89 20.01
C GLU A 42 20.82 -14.00 19.83
N HIS A 43 19.71 -13.92 20.58
CA HIS A 43 18.61 -14.88 20.56
C HIS A 43 19.04 -16.33 20.79
N ASN A 44 19.02 -17.16 19.76
CA ASN A 44 19.37 -18.57 19.83
C ASN A 44 20.80 -18.88 19.35
N LEU A 45 21.61 -17.89 19.00
CA LEU A 45 22.99 -18.09 18.58
C LEU A 45 23.88 -18.60 19.75
N LYS A 46 24.70 -19.60 19.44
CA LYS A 46 25.53 -20.31 20.42
C LYS A 46 27.00 -19.92 20.26
N ASP A 47 27.36 -18.71 20.69
CA ASP A 47 28.74 -18.21 20.64
C ASP A 47 29.39 -18.40 19.26
N VAL A 48 28.71 -17.82 18.25
CA VAL A 48 29.02 -18.05 16.84
C VAL A 48 30.25 -17.26 16.42
N ASP A 49 31.21 -17.98 15.86
CA ASP A 49 32.36 -17.44 15.12
C ASP A 49 32.19 -17.70 13.62
N VAL A 50 32.23 -16.65 12.79
CA VAL A 50 32.15 -16.78 11.35
C VAL A 50 32.98 -15.71 10.63
N SER A 51 33.57 -16.10 9.50
CA SER A 51 34.32 -15.18 8.64
C SER A 51 33.96 -15.42 7.18
N PHE A 52 33.68 -14.33 6.43
CA PHE A 52 33.34 -14.39 5.01
C PHE A 52 33.93 -13.20 4.24
N PRO A 53 34.08 -13.31 2.89
CA PRO A 53 34.71 -12.25 2.08
C PRO A 53 33.84 -10.99 2.01
N ARG A 54 34.49 -9.84 1.84
CA ARG A 54 33.88 -8.58 1.43
C ARG A 54 33.74 -8.53 -0.09
N ASP A 55 32.97 -7.57 -0.58
CA ASP A 55 32.76 -7.33 -2.02
C ASP A 55 32.28 -8.59 -2.74
N ALA A 56 31.42 -9.35 -2.05
CA ALA A 56 30.91 -10.66 -2.44
C ALA A 56 29.41 -10.77 -2.11
N MET A 57 28.73 -11.67 -2.80
CA MET A 57 27.37 -12.11 -2.45
C MET A 57 27.47 -13.31 -1.50
N VAL A 58 27.13 -13.09 -0.23
CA VAL A 58 27.17 -14.09 0.84
C VAL A 58 25.74 -14.51 1.17
N VAL A 59 25.40 -15.76 0.97
CA VAL A 59 24.07 -16.29 1.27
C VAL A 59 24.06 -16.96 2.64
N PHE A 60 23.14 -16.50 3.52
CA PHE A 60 22.86 -17.14 4.80
C PHE A 60 21.64 -18.04 4.65
N THR A 61 21.86 -19.34 4.81
CA THR A 61 20.82 -20.37 4.63
C THR A 61 20.67 -21.25 5.88
N GLY A 62 19.72 -22.19 5.87
CA GLY A 62 19.41 -23.12 6.96
C GLY A 62 17.93 -23.17 7.30
N LEU A 63 17.52 -24.05 8.22
CA LEU A 63 16.11 -24.23 8.61
C LEU A 63 15.46 -22.94 9.13
N SER A 64 14.13 -22.85 8.99
CA SER A 64 13.36 -21.74 9.60
C SER A 64 13.57 -21.75 11.13
N GLY A 65 13.89 -20.57 11.71
CA GLY A 65 14.21 -20.44 13.13
C GLY A 65 15.60 -20.96 13.55
N SER A 66 16.53 -21.21 12.61
CA SER A 66 17.88 -21.66 12.95
C SER A 66 18.81 -20.55 13.46
N GLY A 67 18.46 -19.27 13.34
CA GLY A 67 19.26 -18.13 13.78
C GLY A 67 19.85 -17.27 12.64
N LYS A 68 19.46 -17.52 11.38
CA LYS A 68 19.93 -16.73 10.21
C LYS A 68 19.71 -15.23 10.36
N SER A 69 18.47 -14.84 10.63
CA SER A 69 18.10 -13.43 10.78
C SER A 69 18.75 -12.82 12.04
N SER A 70 18.91 -13.61 13.12
CA SER A 70 19.62 -13.16 14.33
C SER A 70 21.09 -12.81 14.04
N LEU A 71 21.76 -13.61 13.21
CA LEU A 71 23.14 -13.30 12.83
C LEU A 71 23.21 -12.14 11.81
N ALA A 72 22.36 -12.15 10.77
CA ALA A 72 22.40 -11.17 9.69
C ALA A 72 21.92 -9.77 10.13
N PHE A 73 20.74 -9.71 10.78
CA PHE A 73 20.07 -8.44 11.12
C PHE A 73 20.35 -8.01 12.56
N ASP A 74 20.09 -8.89 13.55
CA ASP A 74 20.16 -8.50 14.96
C ASP A 74 21.62 -8.38 15.45
N THR A 75 22.59 -8.99 14.74
CA THR A 75 24.02 -8.93 15.07
C THR A 75 24.81 -8.06 14.09
N ILE A 76 24.95 -8.48 12.83
CA ILE A 76 25.87 -7.83 11.85
C ILE A 76 25.33 -6.47 11.42
N PHE A 77 24.07 -6.40 10.97
CA PHE A 77 23.47 -5.15 10.55
C PHE A 77 23.32 -4.16 11.73
N ALA A 78 22.84 -4.65 12.89
CA ALA A 78 22.67 -3.82 14.08
C ALA A 78 23.98 -3.16 14.53
N GLU A 79 25.10 -3.91 14.55
CA GLU A 79 26.41 -3.37 14.89
C GLU A 79 26.93 -2.39 13.82
N GLY A 80 26.71 -2.69 12.53
CA GLY A 80 27.07 -1.79 11.43
C GLY A 80 26.33 -0.45 11.52
N GLN A 81 25.02 -0.50 11.78
CA GLN A 81 24.16 0.66 11.98
C GLN A 81 24.59 1.44 13.24
N ARG A 82 24.83 0.77 14.35
CA ARG A 82 25.28 1.39 15.61
C ARG A 82 26.57 2.18 15.39
N ARG A 83 27.58 1.60 14.75
CA ARG A 83 28.86 2.28 14.46
C ARG A 83 28.67 3.48 13.54
N TYR A 84 27.79 3.35 12.54
CA TYR A 84 27.47 4.46 11.65
C TYR A 84 26.82 5.62 12.43
N VAL A 85 25.80 5.33 13.25
CA VAL A 85 25.11 6.32 14.08
C VAL A 85 26.07 6.97 15.09
N GLU A 86 26.97 6.21 15.69
CA GLU A 86 27.99 6.76 16.61
C GLU A 86 28.99 7.68 15.93
N SER A 87 29.24 7.52 14.64
CA SER A 87 30.09 8.40 13.85
C SER A 87 29.48 9.77 13.56
N LEU A 88 28.14 9.90 13.69
CA LEU A 88 27.41 11.13 13.43
C LEU A 88 27.54 12.15 14.58
N SER A 89 27.21 13.41 14.29
CA SER A 89 27.20 14.47 15.30
C SER A 89 26.23 14.16 16.45
N SER A 90 26.52 14.72 17.65
CA SER A 90 25.65 14.55 18.83
C SER A 90 24.20 14.99 18.56
N TYR A 91 24.00 16.00 17.71
CA TYR A 91 22.69 16.50 17.30
C TYR A 91 21.95 15.46 16.44
N ALA A 92 22.59 14.87 15.44
CA ALA A 92 21.98 13.82 14.59
C ALA A 92 21.61 12.57 15.41
N ARG A 93 22.46 12.18 16.37
CA ARG A 93 22.19 11.05 17.29
C ARG A 93 20.94 11.23 18.16
N MET A 94 20.61 12.48 18.54
CA MET A 94 19.37 12.76 19.30
C MET A 94 18.09 12.43 18.51
N PHE A 95 18.12 12.50 17.18
CA PHE A 95 16.99 12.18 16.32
C PHE A 95 16.89 10.71 15.94
N LEU A 96 18.04 10.01 15.86
CA LEU A 96 18.10 8.61 15.40
C LEU A 96 17.91 7.58 16.55
N GLY A 97 17.88 8.06 17.79
CA GLY A 97 17.76 7.21 18.97
C GLY A 97 19.05 6.45 19.33
N ARG A 98 19.03 5.73 20.47
CA ARG A 98 20.08 4.79 20.83
C ARG A 98 19.81 3.45 20.16
N VAL A 99 20.78 2.93 19.44
CA VAL A 99 20.79 1.54 18.97
C VAL A 99 21.50 0.73 20.06
N ASP A 100 20.85 -0.30 20.58
CA ASP A 100 21.46 -1.17 21.59
C ASP A 100 22.62 -1.94 20.96
N LYS A 101 23.65 -2.18 21.76
CA LYS A 101 24.78 -2.98 21.32
C LYS A 101 24.35 -4.46 21.27
N PRO A 102 24.52 -5.15 20.12
CA PRO A 102 24.21 -6.56 20.06
C PRO A 102 25.16 -7.38 20.96
N ASP A 103 24.69 -8.55 21.42
CA ASP A 103 25.48 -9.49 22.22
C ASP A 103 26.48 -10.23 21.32
N VAL A 104 27.62 -9.58 21.12
CA VAL A 104 28.73 -10.06 20.31
C VAL A 104 30.05 -9.55 20.92
N ASP A 105 31.06 -10.39 20.93
CA ASP A 105 32.37 -10.00 21.47
C ASP A 105 33.06 -9.01 20.54
N PHE A 106 33.12 -9.33 19.24
CA PHE A 106 33.84 -8.54 18.27
C PHE A 106 33.33 -8.71 16.84
N ILE A 107 33.24 -7.61 16.06
CA ILE A 107 33.03 -7.66 14.60
C ILE A 107 34.05 -6.73 13.93
N GLU A 108 34.77 -7.25 12.93
CA GLU A 108 35.74 -6.51 12.11
C GLU A 108 35.31 -6.46 10.65
N GLY A 109 35.77 -5.47 9.89
CA GLY A 109 35.56 -5.37 8.45
C GLY A 109 34.21 -4.80 8.01
N LEU A 110 33.38 -4.27 8.94
CA LEU A 110 32.06 -3.71 8.57
C LEU A 110 32.18 -2.42 7.78
N SER A 111 31.43 -2.32 6.69
CA SER A 111 31.08 -1.11 5.96
C SER A 111 29.80 -0.48 6.51
N PRO A 112 29.43 0.77 6.12
CA PRO A 112 28.10 1.30 6.39
C PRO A 112 27.03 0.31 5.92
N ALA A 113 26.09 -0.02 6.80
CA ALA A 113 25.13 -1.09 6.55
C ALA A 113 23.74 -0.53 6.20
N VAL A 114 23.09 -1.14 5.20
CA VAL A 114 21.72 -0.87 4.76
C VAL A 114 20.93 -2.17 4.82
N SER A 115 19.77 -2.13 5.51
CA SER A 115 18.85 -3.25 5.60
C SER A 115 17.70 -3.10 4.60
N ILE A 116 17.36 -4.19 3.93
CA ILE A 116 16.20 -4.29 3.04
C ILE A 116 15.33 -5.44 3.54
N ASP A 117 14.52 -5.14 4.56
CA ASP A 117 13.63 -6.09 5.22
C ASP A 117 12.23 -6.14 4.59
N GLN A 118 11.49 -7.20 4.91
CA GLN A 118 10.13 -7.43 4.44
C GLN A 118 9.05 -6.71 5.30
N LYS A 119 9.34 -6.40 6.57
CA LYS A 119 8.32 -6.06 7.58
C LYS A 119 7.74 -4.66 7.53
N SER A 120 8.34 -3.70 6.85
CA SER A 120 7.93 -2.30 6.90
C SER A 120 7.12 -1.87 5.68
N THR A 121 5.84 -2.23 5.60
CA THR A 121 4.92 -1.58 4.66
C THR A 121 4.50 -0.22 5.22
N ASN A 122 4.77 0.84 4.48
CA ASN A 122 4.33 2.18 4.84
C ASN A 122 2.79 2.27 4.74
N ARG A 123 2.10 2.46 5.86
CA ARG A 123 0.63 2.56 5.93
C ARG A 123 0.10 3.96 5.63
N ASN A 124 0.97 4.90 5.24
CA ASN A 124 0.52 6.23 4.90
C ASN A 124 -0.29 6.20 3.58
N PRO A 125 -1.58 6.57 3.57
CA PRO A 125 -2.42 6.51 2.37
C PRO A 125 -1.96 7.47 1.26
N ARG A 126 -1.09 8.42 1.58
CA ARG A 126 -0.48 9.34 0.61
C ARG A 126 0.80 8.82 -0.04
N SER A 127 1.38 7.72 0.49
CA SER A 127 2.56 7.11 -0.13
C SER A 127 2.15 6.27 -1.34
N THR A 128 2.81 6.50 -2.46
CA THR A 128 2.64 5.73 -3.71
C THR A 128 3.99 5.17 -4.16
N VAL A 129 3.97 4.23 -5.11
CA VAL A 129 5.20 3.72 -5.72
C VAL A 129 6.04 4.89 -6.27
N GLY A 130 5.41 5.83 -6.98
CA GLY A 130 6.11 7.00 -7.53
C GLY A 130 6.79 7.90 -6.47
N THR A 131 6.19 8.03 -5.27
CA THR A 131 6.79 8.84 -4.19
C THR A 131 7.90 8.10 -3.44
N ILE A 132 7.79 6.79 -3.28
CA ILE A 132 8.84 5.98 -2.61
C ILE A 132 10.09 5.89 -3.49
N THR A 133 9.91 5.80 -4.81
CA THR A 133 11.02 5.72 -5.78
C THR A 133 11.57 7.09 -6.17
N GLU A 134 11.01 8.18 -5.62
CA GLU A 134 11.32 9.57 -5.97
C GLU A 134 11.03 9.95 -7.44
N ILE A 135 10.57 9.01 -8.28
CA ILE A 135 10.23 9.27 -9.69
C ILE A 135 9.21 10.40 -9.79
N TYR A 136 8.23 10.42 -8.88
CA TYR A 136 7.19 11.44 -8.86
C TYR A 136 7.74 12.85 -8.63
N ASP A 137 8.82 13.00 -7.87
CA ASP A 137 9.45 14.29 -7.64
C ASP A 137 10.11 14.84 -8.91
N TYR A 138 10.75 13.97 -9.69
CA TYR A 138 11.27 14.34 -11.01
C TYR A 138 10.15 14.61 -12.01
N MET A 139 9.05 13.85 -11.99
CA MET A 139 7.88 14.12 -12.83
C MET A 139 7.26 15.48 -12.53
N ARG A 140 7.12 15.85 -11.25
CA ARG A 140 6.61 17.18 -10.87
C ARG A 140 7.49 18.29 -11.45
N LEU A 141 8.80 18.13 -11.43
CA LEU A 141 9.73 19.07 -12.02
C LEU A 141 9.59 19.13 -13.54
N LEU A 142 9.45 17.98 -14.21
CA LEU A 142 9.25 17.90 -15.66
C LEU A 142 7.96 18.62 -16.08
N TRP A 143 6.81 18.29 -15.48
CA TRP A 143 5.52 18.93 -15.81
C TRP A 143 5.52 20.44 -15.53
N ALA A 144 6.19 20.87 -14.47
CA ALA A 144 6.30 22.29 -14.14
C ALA A 144 7.18 23.10 -15.11
N ARG A 145 8.14 22.46 -15.81
CA ARG A 145 9.11 23.16 -16.65
C ARG A 145 8.83 23.06 -18.15
N VAL A 146 8.32 21.92 -18.62
CA VAL A 146 8.03 21.69 -20.05
C VAL A 146 6.56 21.37 -20.31
N GLY A 147 5.73 21.30 -19.27
CA GLY A 147 4.31 21.04 -19.41
C GLY A 147 3.56 22.22 -20.05
N VAL A 148 2.69 21.89 -21.01
CA VAL A 148 1.83 22.86 -21.69
C VAL A 148 0.46 22.84 -21.05
N PRO A 149 0.00 23.95 -20.42
CA PRO A 149 -1.34 24.03 -19.86
C PRO A 149 -2.39 24.09 -20.96
N HIS A 150 -3.51 23.41 -20.75
CA HIS A 150 -4.65 23.37 -21.64
C HIS A 150 -5.91 23.85 -20.90
N CYS A 151 -6.81 24.46 -21.68
CA CYS A 151 -8.09 24.89 -21.14
C CYS A 151 -8.98 23.67 -20.80
N PRO A 152 -9.49 23.51 -19.56
CA PRO A 152 -10.32 22.38 -19.20
C PRO A 152 -11.69 22.33 -19.88
N GLN A 153 -12.14 23.44 -20.49
CA GLN A 153 -13.43 23.52 -21.17
C GLN A 153 -13.34 23.21 -22.67
N CYS A 154 -12.30 23.69 -23.37
CA CYS A 154 -12.17 23.52 -24.82
C CYS A 154 -10.93 22.70 -25.24
N GLY A 155 -10.03 22.35 -24.33
CA GLY A 155 -8.84 21.58 -24.63
C GLY A 155 -7.71 22.34 -25.36
N GLU A 156 -7.91 23.64 -25.67
CA GLU A 156 -6.91 24.44 -26.39
C GLU A 156 -5.70 24.77 -25.50
N PRO A 157 -4.48 24.80 -26.03
CA PRO A 157 -3.29 25.19 -25.28
C PRO A 157 -3.44 26.61 -24.74
N VAL A 158 -3.06 26.79 -23.49
CA VAL A 158 -3.05 28.09 -22.81
C VAL A 158 -1.63 28.65 -22.82
N SER A 159 -1.42 29.83 -23.34
CA SER A 159 -0.12 30.48 -23.42
C SER A 159 -0.13 31.87 -22.79
N ARG A 160 1.04 32.31 -22.33
CA ARG A 160 1.26 33.72 -22.00
C ARG A 160 1.43 34.51 -23.32
N GLN A 161 0.75 35.59 -23.47
CA GLN A 161 0.88 36.47 -24.63
C GLN A 161 1.70 37.69 -24.22
N THR A 162 2.73 38.00 -24.94
CA THR A 162 3.43 39.29 -24.75
C THR A 162 2.56 40.43 -25.31
N PRO A 163 2.71 41.67 -24.81
CA PRO A 163 2.01 42.84 -25.40
C PRO A 163 2.14 42.92 -26.92
N GLN A 164 3.33 42.57 -27.41
CA GLN A 164 3.63 42.53 -28.84
C GLN A 164 2.75 41.51 -29.58
N GLN A 165 2.64 40.28 -29.06
CA GLN A 165 1.84 39.23 -29.66
C GLN A 165 0.34 39.58 -29.64
N ILE A 166 -0.13 40.27 -28.58
CA ILE A 166 -1.51 40.73 -28.47
C ILE A 166 -1.78 41.76 -29.55
N VAL A 167 -0.85 42.73 -29.74
CA VAL A 167 -0.90 43.75 -30.80
C VAL A 167 -0.91 43.12 -32.18
N ASP A 168 0.00 42.16 -32.44
CA ASP A 168 0.08 41.45 -33.73
C ASP A 168 -1.24 40.75 -34.06
N GLN A 169 -1.87 40.09 -33.10
CA GLN A 169 -3.18 39.43 -33.30
C GLN A 169 -4.34 40.42 -33.50
N LEU A 170 -4.27 41.60 -32.90
CA LEU A 170 -5.26 42.64 -33.14
C LEU A 170 -5.05 43.33 -34.47
N GLU A 171 -3.83 43.43 -34.99
CA GLU A 171 -3.51 43.98 -36.33
C GLU A 171 -3.99 43.08 -37.48
N GLU A 172 -4.20 41.79 -37.27
CA GLU A 172 -4.79 40.86 -38.24
C GLU A 172 -6.29 41.12 -38.51
N LEU A 173 -6.94 41.98 -37.71
CA LEU A 173 -8.34 42.33 -37.90
C LEU A 173 -8.57 43.10 -39.21
N PRO A 174 -9.74 42.92 -39.89
CA PRO A 174 -10.05 43.59 -41.10
C PRO A 174 -9.99 45.14 -40.96
N GLU A 175 -9.57 45.84 -42.01
CA GLU A 175 -9.59 47.31 -42.06
C GLU A 175 -10.97 47.87 -41.69
N ARG A 176 -11.00 48.95 -40.91
CA ARG A 176 -12.16 49.64 -40.37
C ARG A 176 -12.90 48.92 -39.27
N THR A 177 -12.45 47.75 -38.80
CA THR A 177 -13.03 47.12 -37.58
C THR A 177 -12.92 48.10 -36.42
N ARG A 178 -14.08 48.42 -35.79
CA ARG A 178 -14.14 49.29 -34.60
C ARG A 178 -14.14 48.47 -33.33
N PHE A 179 -13.23 48.76 -32.43
CA PHE A 179 -13.14 48.07 -31.14
C PHE A 179 -12.68 49.00 -30.02
N GLN A 180 -12.97 48.60 -28.77
CA GLN A 180 -12.50 49.29 -27.58
C GLN A 180 -11.49 48.39 -26.87
N VAL A 181 -10.41 48.99 -26.35
CA VAL A 181 -9.43 48.31 -25.49
C VAL A 181 -9.92 48.52 -24.06
N LEU A 182 -10.29 47.45 -23.38
CA LEU A 182 -10.83 47.42 -22.03
C LEU A 182 -9.83 46.83 -21.05
N ALA A 183 -9.73 47.45 -19.85
CA ALA A 183 -8.99 46.93 -18.70
C ALA A 183 -9.98 46.46 -17.61
N PRO A 184 -10.25 45.16 -17.40
CA PRO A 184 -11.17 44.63 -16.42
C PRO A 184 -10.58 44.69 -15.01
N VAL A 185 -10.83 45.77 -14.27
CA VAL A 185 -10.29 46.04 -12.93
C VAL A 185 -11.07 45.36 -11.79
N VAL A 186 -12.36 45.06 -12.02
CA VAL A 186 -13.19 44.28 -11.10
C VAL A 186 -13.92 43.19 -11.86
N ARG A 187 -13.83 41.92 -11.39
CA ARG A 187 -14.52 40.79 -12.00
C ARG A 187 -15.37 40.09 -10.96
N GLY A 188 -16.71 40.08 -11.09
CA GLY A 188 -17.62 39.33 -10.26
C GLY A 188 -17.49 39.54 -8.75
N ARG A 189 -17.02 40.70 -8.29
CA ARG A 189 -16.83 41.04 -6.88
C ARG A 189 -17.96 41.86 -6.31
N LYS A 190 -18.36 41.58 -5.07
CA LYS A 190 -19.34 42.41 -4.34
C LYS A 190 -18.69 43.69 -3.83
N GLY A 191 -19.39 44.81 -3.94
CA GLY A 191 -18.91 46.12 -3.46
C GLY A 191 -19.60 47.26 -4.11
N GLU A 192 -19.47 48.48 -3.56
CA GLU A 192 -19.97 49.74 -4.11
C GLU A 192 -18.94 50.41 -5.03
N PHE A 193 -17.65 50.12 -4.88
CA PHE A 193 -16.54 50.60 -5.74
C PHE A 193 -16.42 52.08 -5.94
N VAL A 194 -16.93 52.92 -5.04
CA VAL A 194 -16.95 54.38 -5.13
C VAL A 194 -15.52 54.95 -5.26
N ASP A 195 -14.62 54.48 -4.37
CA ASP A 195 -13.23 54.93 -4.34
C ASP A 195 -12.50 54.56 -5.65
N LEU A 196 -12.79 53.36 -6.22
CA LEU A 196 -12.23 52.91 -7.49
C LEU A 196 -12.64 53.82 -8.61
N PHE A 197 -13.93 54.20 -8.71
CA PHE A 197 -14.38 55.10 -9.75
C PHE A 197 -13.71 56.47 -9.65
N GLN A 198 -13.53 56.97 -8.44
CA GLN A 198 -12.84 58.24 -8.17
C GLN A 198 -11.37 58.19 -8.56
N ASP A 199 -10.68 57.10 -8.24
CA ASP A 199 -9.27 56.89 -8.59
C ASP A 199 -9.09 56.81 -10.12
N LEU A 200 -9.95 56.09 -10.81
CA LEU A 200 -9.91 55.95 -12.27
C LEU A 200 -10.18 57.31 -12.98
N SER A 201 -11.14 58.09 -12.45
CA SER A 201 -11.41 59.42 -12.97
C SER A 201 -10.21 60.34 -12.77
N THR A 202 -9.54 60.30 -11.61
CA THR A 202 -8.35 61.06 -11.26
C THR A 202 -7.16 60.69 -12.18
N GLN A 203 -7.04 59.43 -12.58
CA GLN A 203 -6.04 58.96 -13.55
C GLN A 203 -6.33 59.38 -14.98
N GLY A 204 -7.45 60.08 -15.27
CA GLY A 204 -7.78 60.66 -16.57
C GLY A 204 -8.65 59.75 -17.45
N PHE A 205 -9.17 58.63 -16.98
CA PHE A 205 -10.09 57.80 -17.75
C PHE A 205 -11.50 58.42 -17.75
N ALA A 206 -12.13 58.45 -18.93
CA ALA A 206 -13.44 59.08 -19.09
C ALA A 206 -14.61 58.09 -18.95
N ARG A 207 -14.40 56.80 -19.21
CA ARG A 207 -15.48 55.80 -19.33
C ARG A 207 -15.09 54.46 -18.76
N ALA A 208 -16.09 53.75 -18.25
CA ALA A 208 -15.97 52.34 -17.87
C ALA A 208 -17.18 51.56 -18.41
N VAL A 209 -17.00 50.24 -18.59
CA VAL A 209 -18.09 49.28 -18.82
C VAL A 209 -18.39 48.66 -17.47
N VAL A 210 -19.62 48.88 -16.96
CA VAL A 210 -20.09 48.35 -15.69
C VAL A 210 -21.24 47.39 -15.96
N ASP A 211 -21.08 46.13 -15.62
CA ASP A 211 -22.07 45.06 -15.85
C ASP A 211 -22.59 44.97 -17.30
N GLY A 212 -21.73 45.31 -18.28
CA GLY A 212 -22.01 45.30 -19.72
C GLY A 212 -22.53 46.63 -20.27
N GLU A 213 -22.74 47.65 -19.44
CA GLU A 213 -23.17 48.98 -19.86
C GLU A 213 -22.02 49.99 -19.78
N THR A 214 -21.86 50.80 -20.83
CA THR A 214 -20.83 51.87 -20.86
C THR A 214 -21.33 53.08 -20.06
N VAL A 215 -20.59 53.46 -19.03
CA VAL A 215 -20.89 54.59 -18.14
C VAL A 215 -19.80 55.66 -18.20
N GLN A 216 -20.15 56.90 -17.89
CA GLN A 216 -19.18 58.00 -17.75
C GLN A 216 -18.62 58.01 -16.34
N LEU A 217 -17.29 58.06 -16.16
CA LEU A 217 -16.66 58.12 -14.83
C LEU A 217 -16.83 59.49 -14.16
N SER A 218 -17.31 60.52 -14.88
CA SER A 218 -17.74 61.79 -14.26
C SER A 218 -19.08 61.73 -13.50
N ASP A 219 -19.90 60.70 -13.78
CA ASP A 219 -21.17 60.44 -13.12
C ASP A 219 -21.35 58.92 -12.98
N PRO A 220 -20.61 58.25 -12.08
CA PRO A 220 -20.60 56.80 -11.94
C PRO A 220 -21.93 56.32 -11.33
N PRO A 221 -22.41 55.15 -11.73
CA PRO A 221 -23.61 54.52 -11.18
C PRO A 221 -23.42 54.12 -9.72
N VAL A 222 -24.45 54.24 -8.90
CA VAL A 222 -24.49 53.74 -7.50
C VAL A 222 -24.67 52.22 -7.54
N LEU A 223 -23.64 51.45 -7.17
CA LEU A 223 -23.66 50.01 -7.18
C LEU A 223 -24.16 49.43 -5.86
N LYS A 224 -24.81 48.25 -5.91
CA LYS A 224 -25.35 47.56 -4.72
C LYS A 224 -24.28 46.73 -4.05
N LYS A 225 -23.99 46.99 -2.76
CA LYS A 225 -22.95 46.34 -1.96
C LYS A 225 -23.02 44.81 -1.92
N GLN A 226 -24.19 44.19 -2.03
CA GLN A 226 -24.40 42.74 -1.95
C GLN A 226 -24.47 42.03 -3.32
N VAL A 227 -24.42 42.79 -4.40
CA VAL A 227 -24.47 42.27 -5.77
C VAL A 227 -23.02 42.14 -6.30
N LYS A 228 -22.78 41.14 -7.12
CA LYS A 228 -21.49 40.98 -7.82
C LYS A 228 -21.48 41.90 -9.01
N HIS A 229 -20.42 42.67 -9.17
CA HIS A 229 -20.24 43.62 -10.28
C HIS A 229 -18.96 43.29 -11.05
N THR A 230 -18.98 43.56 -12.36
CA THR A 230 -17.81 43.54 -13.26
C THR A 230 -17.59 44.93 -13.80
N ILE A 231 -16.37 45.47 -13.61
CA ILE A 231 -16.03 46.84 -14.06
C ILE A 231 -14.79 46.74 -14.92
N ALA A 232 -14.87 47.22 -16.16
CA ALA A 232 -13.72 47.36 -17.06
C ALA A 232 -13.56 48.81 -17.50
N VAL A 233 -12.35 49.34 -17.40
CA VAL A 233 -12.02 50.69 -17.85
C VAL A 233 -11.87 50.71 -19.36
N VAL A 234 -12.49 51.69 -20.07
CA VAL A 234 -12.25 51.91 -21.47
C VAL A 234 -10.95 52.72 -21.63
N VAL A 235 -9.87 52.02 -22.00
CA VAL A 235 -8.54 52.64 -22.16
C VAL A 235 -8.49 53.42 -23.48
N ASP A 236 -8.93 52.81 -24.58
CA ASP A 236 -8.96 53.48 -25.88
C ASP A 236 -10.10 52.93 -26.76
N ARG A 237 -10.49 53.75 -27.76
CA ARG A 237 -11.47 53.40 -28.81
C ARG A 237 -10.79 53.54 -30.16
N LEU A 238 -10.62 52.42 -30.83
CA LEU A 238 -9.81 52.33 -32.02
C LEU A 238 -10.60 51.79 -33.21
N ALA A 239 -10.17 52.17 -34.41
CA ALA A 239 -10.60 51.54 -35.64
C ALA A 239 -9.37 51.11 -36.41
N MET A 240 -9.39 49.87 -36.92
CA MET A 240 -8.25 49.32 -37.65
C MET A 240 -7.95 50.17 -38.89
N LYS A 241 -6.69 50.61 -38.98
CA LYS A 241 -6.16 51.44 -40.15
C LYS A 241 -4.64 51.27 -40.17
N GLU A 242 -4.08 51.53 -41.32
CA GLU A 242 -2.61 51.54 -41.52
C GLU A 242 -1.93 52.53 -40.55
N GLY A 243 -0.85 52.09 -39.86
CA GLY A 243 -0.08 52.93 -38.93
C GLY A 243 -0.65 53.01 -37.48
N ILE A 244 -1.64 52.21 -37.11
CA ILE A 244 -2.23 52.24 -35.75
C ILE A 244 -1.33 51.59 -34.67
N ARG A 245 -0.31 50.79 -35.04
CA ARG A 245 0.50 49.93 -34.20
C ARG A 245 0.98 50.60 -32.91
N GLN A 246 1.60 51.77 -33.02
CA GLN A 246 2.15 52.46 -31.83
C GLN A 246 1.05 52.82 -30.82
N ARG A 247 -0.04 53.39 -31.26
CA ARG A 247 -1.18 53.74 -30.39
C ARG A 247 -1.86 52.50 -29.79
N LEU A 248 -1.98 51.42 -30.57
CA LEU A 248 -2.51 50.14 -30.10
C LEU A 248 -1.61 49.53 -29.05
N THR A 249 -0.25 49.58 -29.25
CA THR A 249 0.72 49.09 -28.26
C THR A 249 0.59 49.83 -26.93
N ASP A 250 0.57 51.20 -26.98
CA ASP A 250 0.42 52.04 -25.77
C ASP A 250 -0.89 51.73 -25.02
N SER A 251 -1.99 51.53 -25.77
CA SER A 251 -3.29 51.20 -25.20
C SER A 251 -3.33 49.79 -24.56
N VAL A 252 -2.72 48.80 -25.22
CA VAL A 252 -2.64 47.41 -24.70
C VAL A 252 -1.76 47.36 -23.45
N GLU A 253 -0.57 47.99 -23.45
CA GLU A 253 0.31 48.07 -22.29
C GLU A 253 -0.35 48.78 -21.11
N THR A 254 -1.08 49.86 -21.35
CA THR A 254 -1.85 50.58 -20.33
C THR A 254 -2.94 49.68 -19.73
N ALA A 255 -3.68 48.96 -20.59
CA ALA A 255 -4.74 48.05 -20.13
C ALA A 255 -4.18 46.88 -19.29
N LEU A 256 -3.09 46.25 -19.76
CA LEU A 256 -2.43 45.17 -19.06
C LEU A 256 -1.92 45.62 -17.67
N LYS A 257 -1.34 46.82 -17.59
CA LYS A 257 -0.87 47.38 -16.30
C LYS A 257 -2.00 47.67 -15.32
N LEU A 258 -3.15 48.19 -15.81
CA LEU A 258 -4.31 48.50 -14.98
C LEU A 258 -5.05 47.26 -14.46
N ALA A 259 -5.16 46.23 -15.31
CA ALA A 259 -5.94 45.03 -15.01
C ALA A 259 -5.07 43.80 -14.66
N ASP A 260 -3.87 44.06 -14.13
CA ASP A 260 -2.98 42.99 -13.64
C ASP A 260 -2.72 41.90 -14.70
N GLY A 261 -2.37 42.35 -15.92
CA GLY A 261 -1.97 41.49 -17.04
C GLY A 261 -3.14 40.99 -17.92
N LEU A 262 -4.35 41.60 -17.81
CA LEU A 262 -5.49 41.22 -18.64
C LEU A 262 -5.94 42.42 -19.51
N VAL A 263 -6.22 42.17 -20.78
CA VAL A 263 -6.84 43.14 -21.67
C VAL A 263 -7.98 42.50 -22.47
N VAL A 264 -9.06 43.23 -22.68
CA VAL A 264 -10.21 42.76 -23.46
C VAL A 264 -10.46 43.70 -24.62
N ALA A 265 -10.56 43.15 -25.83
CA ALA A 265 -11.03 43.88 -26.99
C ALA A 265 -12.55 43.67 -27.13
N GLU A 266 -13.32 44.75 -27.07
CA GLU A 266 -14.76 44.75 -27.36
C GLU A 266 -15.00 45.22 -28.77
N PHE A 267 -15.64 44.41 -29.63
CA PHE A 267 -16.02 44.74 -30.97
C PHE A 267 -17.36 45.45 -30.98
N VAL A 268 -17.36 46.75 -31.31
CA VAL A 268 -18.51 47.65 -31.17
C VAL A 268 -19.62 47.29 -32.17
N ASP A 269 -19.25 46.73 -33.32
CA ASP A 269 -20.17 46.40 -34.41
C ASP A 269 -20.82 45.01 -34.28
N VAL A 270 -20.49 44.26 -33.22
CA VAL A 270 -21.05 42.93 -32.92
C VAL A 270 -22.22 43.04 -31.93
N GLU A 271 -23.46 42.84 -32.41
CA GLU A 271 -24.65 42.82 -31.57
C GLU A 271 -24.91 41.39 -31.06
N PRO A 272 -24.88 41.14 -29.74
CA PRO A 272 -25.08 39.82 -29.21
C PRO A 272 -26.52 39.33 -29.32
N VAL A 273 -26.73 38.11 -29.75
CA VAL A 273 -28.05 37.46 -29.74
C VAL A 273 -28.44 37.12 -28.30
N ALA A 274 -29.63 37.58 -27.87
CA ALA A 274 -30.15 37.29 -26.54
C ALA A 274 -30.48 35.80 -26.37
N GLU A 275 -29.69 35.07 -25.62
CA GLU A 275 -29.99 33.70 -25.20
C GLU A 275 -31.17 33.71 -24.19
N LYS A 276 -32.29 33.08 -24.54
CA LYS A 276 -33.43 32.93 -23.67
C LYS A 276 -33.06 32.07 -22.47
N GLY A 277 -32.99 32.71 -21.28
CA GLY A 277 -32.84 31.97 -19.99
C GLY A 277 -31.59 32.25 -19.18
N ARG A 278 -30.55 32.88 -19.72
CA ARG A 278 -29.45 33.43 -18.92
C ARG A 278 -29.74 34.85 -18.51
N LYS A 279 -29.94 35.11 -17.23
CA LYS A 279 -29.82 36.46 -16.68
C LYS A 279 -28.39 36.92 -16.99
N ASN A 280 -28.27 38.13 -17.61
CA ASN A 280 -26.98 38.79 -17.81
C ASN A 280 -26.16 38.77 -16.52
N THR A 281 -25.38 37.75 -16.35
CA THR A 281 -24.28 37.75 -15.40
C THR A 281 -23.10 38.36 -16.14
N ALA A 282 -22.58 39.41 -15.60
CA ALA A 282 -21.53 40.33 -15.96
C ALA A 282 -20.18 39.67 -16.33
N GLU A 283 -20.15 38.86 -17.37
CA GLU A 283 -18.97 38.28 -17.94
C GLU A 283 -18.83 38.72 -19.39
N PHE A 284 -17.55 38.98 -19.81
CA PHE A 284 -17.25 39.41 -21.17
C PHE A 284 -17.57 38.29 -22.17
N GLY A 285 -18.83 38.12 -22.50
CA GLY A 285 -19.35 37.08 -23.37
C GLY A 285 -20.42 37.64 -24.33
N GLY A 286 -20.79 36.82 -25.30
CA GLY A 286 -21.80 37.15 -26.31
C GLY A 286 -21.26 36.96 -27.71
N ARG A 287 -22.08 36.37 -28.59
CA ARG A 287 -21.79 36.15 -30.00
C ARG A 287 -22.95 36.72 -30.82
N ASP A 288 -22.68 37.16 -32.04
CA ASP A 288 -23.72 37.51 -33.02
C ASP A 288 -24.38 36.25 -33.61
N ALA A 289 -25.34 36.45 -34.51
CA ALA A 289 -26.04 35.39 -35.22
C ALA A 289 -25.13 34.54 -36.09
N GLU A 290 -23.97 35.04 -36.45
CA GLU A 290 -22.95 34.39 -37.28
C GLU A 290 -21.86 33.72 -36.46
N GLY A 291 -21.95 33.82 -35.11
CA GLY A 291 -21.01 33.16 -34.16
C GLY A 291 -19.76 33.99 -33.82
N ASN A 292 -19.64 35.24 -34.28
CA ASN A 292 -18.50 36.09 -33.96
C ASN A 292 -18.56 36.58 -32.53
N PRO A 293 -17.44 36.52 -31.72
CA PRO A 293 -17.44 36.98 -30.36
C PRO A 293 -17.49 38.51 -30.26
N ARG A 294 -18.34 39.06 -29.38
CA ARG A 294 -18.34 40.49 -29.04
C ARG A 294 -17.07 40.91 -28.28
N TYR A 295 -16.56 40.05 -27.45
CA TYR A 295 -15.37 40.27 -26.61
C TYR A 295 -14.29 39.25 -26.93
N ARG A 296 -13.03 39.70 -27.02
CA ARG A 296 -11.85 38.83 -27.14
C ARG A 296 -10.88 39.22 -26.04
N SER A 297 -10.60 38.25 -25.13
CA SER A 297 -9.71 38.45 -23.99
C SER A 297 -8.28 38.04 -24.35
N PHE A 298 -7.31 38.80 -23.89
CA PHE A 298 -5.89 38.51 -24.01
C PHE A 298 -5.23 38.71 -22.65
N SER A 299 -4.17 37.94 -22.36
CA SER A 299 -3.52 38.00 -21.04
C SER A 299 -2.02 37.77 -21.12
N GLU A 300 -1.28 38.50 -20.34
CA GLU A 300 0.12 38.20 -20.01
C GLU A 300 0.22 37.00 -19.04
N LYS A 301 -0.86 36.68 -18.35
CA LYS A 301 -1.03 35.44 -17.53
C LYS A 301 -1.58 34.33 -18.43
N LEU A 302 -1.41 33.08 -18.00
CA LEU A 302 -1.93 31.92 -18.72
C LEU A 302 -3.47 31.96 -18.80
N SER A 303 -4.00 32.21 -19.99
CA SER A 303 -5.43 32.29 -20.26
C SER A 303 -5.83 31.58 -21.56
N CYS A 304 -7.08 31.10 -21.62
CA CYS A 304 -7.61 30.42 -22.79
C CYS A 304 -7.82 31.40 -23.96
N PRO A 305 -7.36 31.05 -25.18
CA PRO A 305 -7.59 31.90 -26.36
C PRO A 305 -9.08 32.07 -26.71
N ASN A 306 -9.94 31.13 -26.30
CA ASN A 306 -11.39 31.20 -26.53
C ASN A 306 -12.15 31.97 -25.42
N GLY A 307 -11.44 32.68 -24.53
CA GLY A 307 -12.04 33.52 -23.49
C GLY A 307 -12.72 32.78 -22.33
N HIS A 308 -12.44 31.51 -22.14
CA HIS A 308 -12.91 30.78 -20.95
C HIS A 308 -12.20 31.31 -19.71
N GLU A 309 -12.98 31.68 -18.69
CA GLU A 309 -12.46 32.21 -17.44
C GLU A 309 -11.77 31.15 -16.60
N GLN A 310 -10.51 30.83 -16.90
CA GLN A 310 -9.61 30.16 -15.98
C GLN A 310 -8.22 30.76 -16.16
N THR A 311 -7.80 31.56 -15.20
CA THR A 311 -6.40 31.89 -14.99
C THR A 311 -5.73 30.68 -14.36
N VAL A 312 -4.84 30.06 -15.10
CA VAL A 312 -3.91 29.09 -14.51
C VAL A 312 -2.86 29.94 -13.78
N ASP A 313 -2.81 29.82 -12.45
CA ASP A 313 -1.76 30.43 -11.63
C ASP A 313 -0.37 29.93 -12.09
N GLU A 314 0.69 30.59 -11.62
CA GLU A 314 2.04 30.20 -11.97
C GLU A 314 2.30 28.71 -11.68
N ILE A 315 2.71 27.96 -12.72
CA ILE A 315 2.92 26.52 -12.62
C ILE A 315 4.29 26.28 -11.98
N GLU A 316 4.26 25.78 -10.74
CA GLU A 316 5.44 25.43 -9.97
C GLU A 316 5.42 23.91 -9.63
N PRO A 317 6.57 23.28 -9.29
CA PRO A 317 6.61 21.89 -8.88
C PRO A 317 5.69 21.57 -7.68
N ARG A 318 5.44 22.53 -6.78
CA ARG A 318 4.50 22.37 -5.65
C ARG A 318 3.03 22.25 -6.12
N SER A 319 2.68 22.80 -7.27
CA SER A 319 1.34 22.69 -7.84
C SER A 319 0.97 21.26 -8.24
N PHE A 320 1.96 20.42 -8.50
CA PHE A 320 1.79 18.99 -8.80
C PHE A 320 1.98 18.08 -7.57
N SER A 321 2.04 18.63 -6.36
CA SER A 321 2.19 17.83 -5.14
C SER A 321 0.84 17.62 -4.47
N PHE A 322 0.37 16.38 -4.43
CA PHE A 322 -0.84 16.03 -3.69
C PHE A 322 -0.65 16.03 -2.16
N ASN A 323 0.59 16.19 -1.66
CA ASN A 323 0.91 16.40 -0.24
C ASN A 323 0.96 17.89 0.14
N ASN A 324 0.80 18.80 -0.83
CA ASN A 324 0.81 20.24 -0.61
C ASN A 324 -0.60 20.80 -0.88
N PRO A 325 -1.14 21.68 -0.03
CA PRO A 325 -2.46 22.28 -0.21
C PRO A 325 -2.67 22.97 -1.56
N PHE A 326 -1.61 23.49 -2.19
CA PHE A 326 -1.71 24.15 -3.52
C PHE A 326 -2.00 23.17 -4.65
N GLY A 327 -1.46 21.93 -4.56
CA GLY A 327 -1.62 20.93 -5.60
C GLY A 327 -2.65 19.86 -5.28
N ALA A 328 -2.98 19.66 -4.02
CA ALA A 328 -3.93 18.63 -3.58
C ALA A 328 -5.37 18.95 -4.06
N CYS A 329 -6.11 17.93 -4.41
CA CYS A 329 -7.54 18.04 -4.63
C CYS A 329 -8.21 18.58 -3.35
N PRO A 330 -9.00 19.66 -3.43
CA PRO A 330 -9.59 20.28 -2.24
C PRO A 330 -10.62 19.39 -1.54
N GLU A 331 -11.27 18.47 -2.26
CA GLU A 331 -12.29 17.58 -1.69
C GLU A 331 -11.68 16.40 -0.91
N CYS A 332 -10.70 15.68 -1.51
CA CYS A 332 -10.06 14.53 -0.86
C CYS A 332 -8.73 14.87 -0.17
N THR A 333 -8.31 16.12 -0.17
CA THR A 333 -7.03 16.59 0.42
C THR A 333 -5.80 15.77 -0.01
N GLY A 334 -5.81 15.31 -1.28
CA GLY A 334 -4.70 14.57 -1.88
C GLY A 334 -4.70 13.06 -1.62
N ILE A 335 -5.76 12.50 -1.04
CA ILE A 335 -5.88 11.05 -0.79
C ILE A 335 -6.28 10.30 -2.08
N GLY A 336 -7.12 10.92 -2.92
CA GLY A 336 -7.61 10.35 -4.18
C GLY A 336 -8.90 9.53 -4.02
N SER A 337 -9.24 9.13 -2.82
CA SER A 337 -10.43 8.36 -2.49
C SER A 337 -11.15 8.97 -1.28
N ARG A 338 -12.35 8.49 -1.04
CA ARG A 338 -13.10 8.78 0.18
C ARG A 338 -13.87 7.55 0.64
N LEU A 339 -14.06 7.44 1.94
CA LEU A 339 -14.95 6.44 2.51
C LEU A 339 -16.41 6.88 2.30
N GLN A 340 -17.21 6.01 1.73
CA GLN A 340 -18.65 6.19 1.56
C GLN A 340 -19.39 4.98 2.12
N VAL A 341 -20.49 5.23 2.83
CA VAL A 341 -21.34 4.15 3.34
C VAL A 341 -21.96 3.41 2.16
N ASP A 342 -21.83 2.09 2.21
CA ASP A 342 -22.34 1.20 1.19
C ASP A 342 -23.68 0.61 1.64
N PRO A 343 -24.78 0.82 0.91
CA PRO A 343 -26.07 0.25 1.24
C PRO A 343 -26.08 -1.27 1.40
N ASP A 344 -25.28 -2.00 0.58
CA ASP A 344 -25.20 -3.47 0.65
C ASP A 344 -24.47 -3.97 1.91
N LEU A 345 -23.56 -3.16 2.47
CA LEU A 345 -22.91 -3.44 3.75
C LEU A 345 -23.80 -3.09 4.95
N VAL A 346 -24.65 -2.09 4.78
CA VAL A 346 -25.63 -1.67 5.80
C VAL A 346 -26.76 -2.67 5.90
N VAL A 347 -27.26 -3.18 4.78
CA VAL A 347 -28.31 -4.21 4.68
C VAL A 347 -27.70 -5.51 4.15
N ALA A 348 -27.21 -6.31 5.06
CA ALA A 348 -26.42 -7.48 4.70
C ALA A 348 -27.24 -8.70 4.27
N ASN A 349 -28.52 -8.74 4.63
CA ASN A 349 -29.45 -9.79 4.26
C ASN A 349 -30.83 -9.15 3.98
N ASP A 350 -31.20 -9.13 2.73
CA ASP A 350 -32.45 -8.56 2.24
C ASP A 350 -33.68 -9.44 2.46
N GLU A 351 -33.51 -10.73 2.84
CA GLU A 351 -34.55 -11.60 3.29
C GLU A 351 -35.08 -11.25 4.68
N LEU A 352 -34.30 -10.56 5.49
CA LEU A 352 -34.70 -10.11 6.82
C LEU A 352 -35.59 -8.87 6.74
N SER A 353 -36.52 -8.77 7.69
CA SER A 353 -37.30 -7.56 7.94
C SER A 353 -36.54 -6.56 8.81
N LEU A 354 -37.00 -5.30 8.87
CA LEU A 354 -36.45 -4.28 9.76
C LEU A 354 -36.50 -4.71 11.22
N ARG A 355 -37.54 -5.45 11.64
CA ARG A 355 -37.68 -6.00 13.00
C ARG A 355 -36.68 -7.08 13.30
N GLU A 356 -36.33 -7.90 12.33
CA GLU A 356 -35.33 -8.98 12.43
C GLU A 356 -33.89 -8.45 12.33
N GLY A 357 -33.72 -7.18 12.04
CA GLY A 357 -32.42 -6.50 12.01
C GLY A 357 -31.77 -6.44 10.63
N ALA A 358 -32.55 -6.31 9.57
CA ALA A 358 -32.05 -6.10 8.20
C ALA A 358 -31.02 -4.95 8.15
N VAL A 359 -31.25 -3.87 8.87
CA VAL A 359 -30.31 -2.73 8.98
C VAL A 359 -29.33 -2.98 10.13
N VAL A 360 -28.15 -3.47 9.78
CA VAL A 360 -27.13 -3.93 10.73
C VAL A 360 -26.64 -2.85 11.69
N PRO A 361 -26.30 -1.59 11.28
CA PRO A 361 -25.82 -0.56 12.21
C PRO A 361 -26.76 -0.28 13.39
N TRP A 362 -28.05 -0.46 13.20
CA TRP A 362 -29.08 -0.22 14.21
C TRP A 362 -29.45 -1.45 15.04
N SER A 363 -29.04 -2.64 14.62
CA SER A 363 -29.27 -3.91 15.33
C SER A 363 -28.16 -4.25 16.34
N LEU A 364 -27.09 -3.48 16.40
CA LEU A 364 -25.92 -3.67 17.26
C LEU A 364 -26.19 -3.20 18.71
N GLY A 365 -26.72 -4.09 19.53
CA GLY A 365 -26.97 -3.87 20.94
C GLY A 365 -28.45 -3.61 21.30
N LYS A 366 -28.91 -4.29 22.36
CA LYS A 366 -30.33 -4.36 22.72
C LYS A 366 -31.01 -2.97 22.93
N SER A 367 -30.35 -2.05 23.59
CA SER A 367 -30.90 -0.70 23.82
C SER A 367 -30.96 0.16 22.55
N THR A 368 -29.99 0.02 21.66
CA THR A 368 -29.93 0.73 20.38
C THR A 368 -31.00 0.20 19.43
N SER A 369 -31.15 -1.11 19.35
CA SER A 369 -32.17 -1.78 18.54
C SER A 369 -33.59 -1.37 18.97
N ASP A 370 -33.89 -1.40 20.27
CA ASP A 370 -35.21 -0.98 20.80
C ASP A 370 -35.54 0.49 20.49
N TYR A 371 -34.56 1.37 20.46
CA TYR A 371 -34.75 2.78 20.11
C TYR A 371 -35.08 2.91 18.62
N TRP A 372 -34.25 2.32 17.76
CA TRP A 372 -34.44 2.43 16.30
C TRP A 372 -35.71 1.74 15.80
N LEU A 373 -36.09 0.59 16.37
CA LEU A 373 -37.37 -0.06 16.04
C LEU A 373 -38.58 0.82 16.32
N ARG A 374 -38.53 1.63 17.36
CA ARG A 374 -39.59 2.60 17.65
C ARG A 374 -39.65 3.76 16.66
N VAL A 375 -38.48 4.28 16.29
CA VAL A 375 -38.37 5.35 15.29
C VAL A 375 -38.83 4.84 13.90
N LEU A 376 -38.36 3.67 13.50
CA LEU A 376 -38.76 3.00 12.25
C LEU A 376 -40.25 2.65 12.24
N GLY A 377 -40.83 2.29 13.41
CA GLY A 377 -42.28 2.07 13.53
C GLY A 377 -43.09 3.33 13.29
N GLY A 378 -42.56 4.52 13.68
CA GLY A 378 -43.12 5.80 13.31
C GLY A 378 -43.03 6.09 11.81
N LEU A 379 -41.84 5.82 11.21
CA LEU A 379 -41.61 5.97 9.78
C LEU A 379 -42.54 5.06 8.96
N GLY A 380 -42.69 3.78 9.38
CA GLY A 380 -43.56 2.83 8.72
C GLY A 380 -45.04 3.23 8.73
N LYS A 381 -45.51 3.89 9.83
CA LYS A 381 -46.87 4.45 9.88
C LYS A 381 -47.04 5.61 8.89
N GLU A 382 -46.04 6.49 8.79
CA GLU A 382 -46.10 7.65 7.90
C GLU A 382 -46.03 7.25 6.42
N MET A 383 -45.24 6.26 6.09
CA MET A 383 -45.06 5.78 4.71
C MET A 383 -45.96 4.60 4.30
N GLY A 384 -46.65 3.95 5.25
CA GLY A 384 -47.58 2.87 4.99
C GLY A 384 -46.99 1.46 4.91
N PHE A 385 -45.75 1.22 5.41
CA PHE A 385 -45.13 -0.09 5.40
C PHE A 385 -45.03 -0.72 6.81
N SER A 386 -44.96 -2.07 6.84
CA SER A 386 -44.79 -2.85 8.08
C SER A 386 -43.30 -3.10 8.34
N LEU A 387 -42.91 -3.07 9.63
CA LEU A 387 -41.56 -3.45 10.05
C LEU A 387 -41.30 -4.95 9.86
N ASP A 388 -42.32 -5.76 9.65
CA ASP A 388 -42.23 -7.20 9.44
C ASP A 388 -42.10 -7.58 7.95
N THR A 389 -42.16 -6.58 7.03
CA THR A 389 -41.93 -6.79 5.59
C THR A 389 -40.42 -7.04 5.35
N PRO A 390 -40.04 -8.12 4.64
CA PRO A 390 -38.65 -8.33 4.23
C PRO A 390 -38.12 -7.14 3.44
N TRP A 391 -36.84 -6.82 3.63
CA TRP A 391 -36.21 -5.66 2.99
C TRP A 391 -36.37 -5.66 1.45
N LYS A 392 -36.22 -6.83 0.82
CA LYS A 392 -36.37 -6.98 -0.63
C LYS A 392 -37.75 -6.63 -1.14
N ASP A 393 -38.80 -6.80 -0.31
CA ASP A 393 -40.20 -6.57 -0.65
C ASP A 393 -40.66 -5.13 -0.38
N LEU A 394 -39.82 -4.29 0.26
CA LEU A 394 -40.06 -2.86 0.39
C LEU A 394 -39.89 -2.16 -0.96
N THR A 395 -40.70 -1.14 -1.21
CA THR A 395 -40.55 -0.29 -2.40
C THR A 395 -39.25 0.49 -2.39
N GLU A 396 -38.79 0.94 -3.56
CA GLU A 396 -37.58 1.77 -3.69
C GLU A 396 -37.65 3.04 -2.85
N ALA A 397 -38.82 3.70 -2.80
CA ALA A 397 -39.04 4.91 -2.02
C ALA A 397 -38.99 4.66 -0.50
N GLU A 398 -39.43 3.51 -0.02
CA GLU A 398 -39.37 3.09 1.38
C GLU A 398 -37.94 2.74 1.78
N ARG A 399 -37.23 2.01 0.92
CA ARG A 399 -35.78 1.71 1.10
C ARG A 399 -34.94 2.99 1.11
N ASP A 400 -35.20 3.90 0.16
CA ASP A 400 -34.48 5.19 0.11
C ASP A 400 -34.73 6.01 1.39
N ALA A 401 -35.96 6.05 1.89
CA ALA A 401 -36.26 6.75 3.13
C ALA A 401 -35.52 6.16 4.34
N VAL A 402 -35.39 4.85 4.44
CA VAL A 402 -34.62 4.20 5.52
C VAL A 402 -33.12 4.46 5.38
N LEU A 403 -32.60 4.42 4.14
CA LEU A 403 -31.17 4.61 3.85
C LEU A 403 -30.75 6.09 4.02
N ASN A 404 -31.43 7.01 3.36
CA ASN A 404 -31.01 8.40 3.23
C ASN A 404 -31.75 9.38 4.15
N GLY A 405 -32.84 8.91 4.80
CA GLY A 405 -33.71 9.76 5.58
C GLY A 405 -34.64 10.63 4.73
N LYS A 406 -35.42 11.45 5.38
CA LYS A 406 -36.29 12.46 4.74
C LYS A 406 -36.48 13.67 5.67
N ASP A 407 -36.76 14.83 5.08
CA ASP A 407 -37.00 16.10 5.78
C ASP A 407 -38.41 16.18 6.43
N PHE A 408 -38.85 15.08 7.06
CA PHE A 408 -40.07 15.11 7.84
C PHE A 408 -39.88 14.55 9.24
N LYS A 409 -40.77 15.00 10.15
CA LYS A 409 -40.69 14.57 11.53
C LYS A 409 -41.54 13.32 11.74
N VAL A 410 -40.95 12.34 12.36
CA VAL A 410 -41.57 11.04 12.65
C VAL A 410 -42.17 11.07 14.06
N GLU A 411 -43.44 10.69 14.23
CA GLU A 411 -44.07 10.56 15.56
C GLU A 411 -43.70 9.20 16.16
N VAL A 412 -42.98 9.24 17.28
CA VAL A 412 -42.56 8.04 18.02
C VAL A 412 -43.40 7.85 19.25
N THR A 413 -44.06 6.69 19.38
CA THR A 413 -44.84 6.29 20.52
C THR A 413 -44.10 5.24 21.35
N PHE A 414 -43.97 5.41 22.64
CA PHE A 414 -43.37 4.41 23.54
C PHE A 414 -44.10 4.34 24.88
N ARG A 415 -44.11 3.16 25.51
CA ARG A 415 -44.57 2.95 26.87
C ARG A 415 -43.39 3.06 27.85
N ASN A 416 -43.53 3.95 28.85
CA ASN A 416 -42.51 4.06 29.88
C ASN A 416 -42.61 2.88 30.88
N ARG A 417 -41.62 2.76 31.77
CA ARG A 417 -41.58 1.66 32.79
C ARG A 417 -42.77 1.65 33.75
N PHE A 418 -43.61 2.66 33.73
CA PHE A 418 -44.85 2.77 34.51
C PHE A 418 -46.11 2.46 33.66
N GLY A 419 -45.94 1.94 32.43
CA GLY A 419 -47.04 1.55 31.54
C GLY A 419 -47.75 2.73 30.83
N ARG A 420 -47.33 3.98 31.07
CA ARG A 420 -47.93 5.17 30.46
C ARG A 420 -47.36 5.38 29.04
N GLU A 421 -48.25 5.60 28.09
CA GLU A 421 -47.89 5.91 26.70
C GLU A 421 -47.40 7.36 26.59
N ARG A 422 -46.28 7.57 25.97
CA ARG A 422 -45.73 8.89 25.64
C ARG A 422 -45.47 8.98 24.16
N ARG A 423 -45.73 10.16 23.61
CA ARG A 423 -45.48 10.49 22.20
C ARG A 423 -44.49 11.64 22.12
N TYR A 424 -43.55 11.56 21.20
CA TYR A 424 -42.67 12.68 20.85
C TYR A 424 -42.36 12.64 19.35
N THR A 425 -42.01 13.78 18.79
CA THR A 425 -41.70 13.92 17.38
C THR A 425 -40.18 14.09 17.21
N THR A 426 -39.56 13.35 16.30
CA THR A 426 -38.14 13.45 16.01
C THR A 426 -37.89 13.48 14.50
N GLY A 427 -36.78 14.09 14.07
CA GLY A 427 -36.31 13.96 12.71
C GLY A 427 -35.76 12.55 12.45
N PHE A 428 -35.80 12.14 11.21
CA PHE A 428 -35.25 10.84 10.78
C PHE A 428 -34.13 11.07 9.78
N GLU A 429 -32.90 10.87 10.22
CA GLU A 429 -31.69 11.16 9.42
C GLU A 429 -31.33 10.08 8.40
N GLY A 430 -31.92 8.87 8.49
CA GLY A 430 -31.49 7.72 7.70
C GLY A 430 -30.21 7.05 8.21
N VAL A 431 -29.97 5.81 7.77
CA VAL A 431 -28.83 5.03 8.28
C VAL A 431 -27.50 5.47 7.67
N ILE A 432 -27.47 5.92 6.41
CA ILE A 432 -26.24 6.39 5.76
C ILE A 432 -25.70 7.66 6.45
N PRO A 433 -26.50 8.74 6.60
CA PRO A 433 -26.06 9.90 7.38
C PRO A 433 -25.71 9.58 8.84
N TYR A 434 -26.47 8.67 9.47
CA TYR A 434 -26.18 8.21 10.84
C TYR A 434 -24.80 7.59 10.95
N VAL A 435 -24.44 6.65 10.07
CA VAL A 435 -23.13 5.99 10.07
C VAL A 435 -22.01 6.99 9.79
N MET A 436 -22.20 7.89 8.81
CA MET A 436 -21.22 8.95 8.47
C MET A 436 -20.96 9.86 9.67
N ARG A 437 -22.02 10.34 10.33
CA ARG A 437 -21.92 11.21 11.51
C ARG A 437 -21.23 10.49 12.67
N LYS A 438 -21.63 9.24 12.95
CA LYS A 438 -21.04 8.44 14.02
C LYS A 438 -19.59 8.10 13.80
N HIS A 439 -19.17 7.85 12.55
CA HIS A 439 -17.78 7.69 12.18
C HIS A 439 -16.96 8.96 12.46
N GLY A 440 -17.49 10.14 12.13
CA GLY A 440 -16.83 11.43 12.38
C GLY A 440 -16.78 11.86 13.85
N GLU A 441 -17.80 11.50 14.67
CA GLU A 441 -17.90 11.89 16.08
C GLU A 441 -17.13 10.97 17.05
N THR A 442 -16.74 9.76 16.62
CA THR A 442 -16.18 8.77 17.54
C THR A 442 -14.68 8.96 17.76
N GLU A 443 -14.27 8.98 19.04
CA GLU A 443 -12.87 9.03 19.46
C GLU A 443 -12.25 7.63 19.67
N SER A 444 -13.08 6.59 19.74
CA SER A 444 -12.62 5.21 19.96
C SER A 444 -12.28 4.52 18.66
N ASP A 445 -11.05 4.04 18.51
CA ASP A 445 -10.58 3.32 17.31
C ASP A 445 -11.44 2.08 17.01
N GLY A 446 -11.79 1.28 18.02
CA GLY A 446 -12.65 0.11 17.83
C GLY A 446 -14.10 0.46 17.41
N ALA A 447 -14.61 1.64 17.80
CA ALA A 447 -15.90 2.12 17.32
C ALA A 447 -15.78 2.67 15.89
N ARG A 448 -14.68 3.35 15.56
CA ARG A 448 -14.37 3.84 14.22
C ARG A 448 -14.25 2.68 13.23
N GLU A 449 -13.44 1.66 13.52
CA GLU A 449 -13.31 0.44 12.70
C GLU A 449 -14.68 -0.23 12.45
N ARG A 450 -15.56 -0.23 13.46
CA ARG A 450 -16.92 -0.78 13.32
C ARG A 450 -17.77 0.00 12.33
N TYR A 451 -17.71 1.34 12.33
CA TYR A 451 -18.45 2.14 11.35
C TYR A 451 -17.81 2.05 9.97
N GLU A 452 -16.49 1.96 9.88
CA GLU A 452 -15.75 1.75 8.64
C GLU A 452 -16.13 0.41 7.97
N SER A 453 -16.48 -0.62 8.75
CA SER A 453 -16.96 -1.90 8.19
C SER A 453 -18.25 -1.80 7.36
N PHE A 454 -18.98 -0.68 7.46
CA PHE A 454 -20.17 -0.35 6.64
C PHE A 454 -19.83 0.59 5.47
N MET A 455 -18.55 0.92 5.29
CA MET A 455 -18.11 1.85 4.28
C MET A 455 -17.25 1.15 3.23
N ARG A 456 -17.27 1.72 2.04
CA ARG A 456 -16.42 1.32 0.92
C ARG A 456 -15.59 2.53 0.51
N GLU A 457 -14.33 2.28 0.19
CA GLU A 457 -13.47 3.29 -0.39
C GLU A 457 -13.81 3.46 -1.87
N ILE A 458 -14.19 4.67 -2.26
CA ILE A 458 -14.52 5.01 -3.65
C ILE A 458 -13.58 6.12 -4.15
N PRO A 459 -13.28 6.17 -5.47
CA PRO A 459 -12.54 7.29 -6.04
C PRO A 459 -13.22 8.62 -5.73
N CYS A 460 -12.43 9.64 -5.41
CA CYS A 460 -12.94 10.98 -5.16
C CYS A 460 -13.69 11.52 -6.39
N PRO A 461 -14.94 11.99 -6.27
CA PRO A 461 -15.74 12.44 -7.42
C PRO A 461 -15.19 13.70 -8.08
N ALA A 462 -14.40 14.54 -7.38
CA ALA A 462 -13.84 15.76 -7.94
C ALA A 462 -12.56 15.51 -8.75
N CYS A 463 -11.69 14.60 -8.31
CA CYS A 463 -10.43 14.32 -8.99
C CYS A 463 -10.36 12.91 -9.64
N HIS A 464 -11.42 12.11 -9.53
CA HIS A 464 -11.51 10.75 -10.10
C HIS A 464 -10.30 9.87 -9.79
N GLY A 465 -9.78 9.99 -8.55
CA GLY A 465 -8.60 9.26 -8.09
C GLY A 465 -7.27 9.97 -8.31
N ALA A 466 -7.19 11.01 -9.15
CA ALA A 466 -5.94 11.68 -9.52
C ALA A 466 -5.22 12.43 -8.37
N ARG A 467 -5.85 12.58 -7.20
CA ARG A 467 -5.30 13.22 -5.98
C ARG A 467 -5.00 14.72 -6.11
N LEU A 468 -4.89 15.23 -7.33
CA LEU A 468 -4.49 16.60 -7.65
C LEU A 468 -5.71 17.51 -7.92
N ASN A 469 -5.47 18.81 -7.80
CA ASN A 469 -6.42 19.83 -8.21
C ASN A 469 -6.74 19.68 -9.71
N PRO A 470 -8.02 19.66 -10.11
CA PRO A 470 -8.42 19.53 -11.51
C PRO A 470 -7.75 20.52 -12.47
N THR A 471 -7.43 21.74 -12.03
CA THR A 471 -6.73 22.73 -12.86
C THR A 471 -5.34 22.25 -13.31
N VAL A 472 -4.60 21.57 -12.42
CA VAL A 472 -3.24 21.09 -12.69
C VAL A 472 -3.24 19.86 -13.60
N LEU A 473 -4.33 19.11 -13.63
CA LEU A 473 -4.49 17.92 -14.48
C LEU A 473 -4.57 18.26 -15.97
N ASN A 474 -4.82 19.53 -16.31
CA ASN A 474 -4.84 20.00 -17.70
C ASN A 474 -3.47 20.49 -18.19
N VAL A 475 -2.40 20.31 -17.41
CA VAL A 475 -1.02 20.54 -17.85
C VAL A 475 -0.48 19.25 -18.43
N LEU A 476 -0.17 19.24 -19.73
CA LEU A 476 0.20 18.04 -20.46
C LEU A 476 1.67 18.06 -20.87
N VAL A 477 2.30 16.88 -20.78
CA VAL A 477 3.62 16.58 -21.38
C VAL A 477 3.42 15.41 -22.34
N GLY A 478 3.80 15.55 -23.59
CA GLY A 478 3.58 14.50 -24.60
C GLY A 478 2.11 14.07 -24.74
N GLY A 479 1.16 14.98 -24.42
CA GLY A 479 -0.29 14.72 -24.49
C GLY A 479 -0.89 14.06 -23.23
N LEU A 480 -0.11 13.73 -22.21
CA LEU A 480 -0.59 13.14 -20.96
C LEU A 480 -0.49 14.12 -19.78
N SER A 481 -1.49 14.07 -18.89
CA SER A 481 -1.39 14.68 -17.57
C SER A 481 -0.39 13.89 -16.69
N ILE A 482 0.10 14.52 -15.63
CA ILE A 482 0.97 13.80 -14.67
C ILE A 482 0.24 12.58 -14.05
N ALA A 483 -1.07 12.69 -13.80
CA ALA A 483 -1.86 11.60 -13.27
C ALA A 483 -1.99 10.45 -14.29
N ASP A 484 -2.24 10.73 -15.56
CA ASP A 484 -2.32 9.70 -16.60
C ASP A 484 -0.98 8.99 -16.78
N ALA A 485 0.12 9.75 -16.77
CA ALA A 485 1.47 9.17 -16.84
C ALA A 485 1.80 8.28 -15.64
N THR A 486 1.29 8.59 -14.42
CA THR A 486 1.50 7.72 -13.25
C THR A 486 0.66 6.44 -13.28
N ARG A 487 -0.41 6.39 -14.10
CA ARG A 487 -1.25 5.18 -14.29
C ARG A 487 -0.66 4.19 -15.26
N LEU A 488 0.29 4.60 -16.09
CA LEU A 488 0.95 3.69 -17.02
C LEU A 488 1.69 2.59 -16.25
N PRO A 489 1.62 1.32 -16.69
CA PRO A 489 2.53 0.27 -16.24
C PRO A 489 3.98 0.70 -16.47
N MET A 490 4.92 0.21 -15.66
CA MET A 490 6.32 0.67 -15.70
C MET A 490 6.95 0.56 -17.09
N ARG A 491 6.63 -0.51 -17.85
CA ARG A 491 7.11 -0.69 -19.22
C ARG A 491 6.59 0.40 -20.16
N GLU A 492 5.29 0.66 -20.11
CA GLU A 492 4.66 1.70 -20.93
C GLU A 492 5.14 3.11 -20.51
N ALA A 493 5.37 3.32 -19.20
CA ALA A 493 5.96 4.55 -18.71
C ALA A 493 7.39 4.76 -19.25
N MET A 494 8.22 3.70 -19.28
CA MET A 494 9.55 3.74 -19.88
C MET A 494 9.49 4.12 -21.37
N GLU A 495 8.60 3.50 -22.13
CA GLU A 495 8.37 3.81 -23.55
C GLU A 495 7.89 5.24 -23.75
N PHE A 496 6.96 5.70 -22.94
CA PHE A 496 6.45 7.08 -22.98
C PHE A 496 7.58 8.11 -22.76
N PHE A 497 8.34 7.99 -21.65
CA PHE A 497 9.40 8.95 -21.34
C PHE A 497 10.57 8.90 -22.33
N SER A 498 10.93 7.73 -22.84
CA SER A 498 11.98 7.60 -23.86
C SER A 498 11.55 8.12 -25.25
N GLY A 499 10.24 8.04 -25.56
CA GLY A 499 9.66 8.47 -26.82
C GLY A 499 9.23 9.93 -26.87
N LEU A 500 9.44 10.74 -25.81
CA LEU A 500 9.01 12.13 -25.76
C LEU A 500 9.67 12.98 -26.87
N ARG A 501 8.84 13.61 -27.68
CA ARG A 501 9.27 14.58 -28.70
C ARG A 501 9.29 15.98 -28.09
N LEU A 502 10.48 16.45 -27.75
CA LEU A 502 10.72 17.76 -27.17
C LEU A 502 11.45 18.65 -28.15
N THR A 503 11.16 19.95 -28.11
CA THR A 503 11.94 20.96 -28.83
C THR A 503 13.37 21.04 -28.26
N ASP A 504 14.31 21.62 -28.95
CA ASP A 504 15.72 21.75 -28.50
C ASP A 504 15.81 22.49 -27.16
N ARG A 505 14.98 23.51 -26.95
CA ARG A 505 14.91 24.24 -25.67
C ARG A 505 14.36 23.38 -24.55
N GLU A 506 13.25 22.68 -24.78
CA GLU A 506 12.64 21.79 -23.80
C GLU A 506 13.58 20.63 -23.45
N ARG A 507 14.31 20.10 -24.44
CA ARG A 507 15.30 19.06 -24.25
C ARG A 507 16.43 19.51 -23.34
N GLN A 508 16.96 20.72 -23.52
CA GLN A 508 17.98 21.27 -22.63
C GLN A 508 17.50 21.38 -21.17
N ILE A 509 16.23 21.66 -20.97
CA ILE A 509 15.62 21.75 -19.62
C ILE A 509 15.36 20.38 -19.02
N ALA A 510 14.87 19.44 -19.83
CA ALA A 510 14.35 18.15 -19.37
C ALA A 510 15.41 17.04 -19.31
N ASP A 511 16.55 17.15 -20.02
CA ASP A 511 17.51 16.06 -20.24
C ASP A 511 17.97 15.39 -18.94
N GLN A 512 18.37 16.17 -17.95
CA GLN A 512 18.81 15.62 -16.66
C GLN A 512 17.66 14.97 -15.89
N VAL A 513 16.47 15.56 -15.93
CA VAL A 513 15.28 15.04 -15.25
C VAL A 513 14.82 13.72 -15.88
N LEU A 514 14.82 13.66 -17.23
CA LEU A 514 14.47 12.44 -17.95
C LEU A 514 15.47 11.30 -17.72
N LYS A 515 16.76 11.60 -17.65
CA LYS A 515 17.79 10.59 -17.29
C LYS A 515 17.51 9.96 -15.94
N GLU A 516 17.16 10.76 -14.94
CA GLU A 516 16.85 10.27 -13.60
C GLU A 516 15.56 9.44 -13.57
N ILE A 517 14.51 9.87 -14.30
CA ILE A 517 13.26 9.10 -14.43
C ILE A 517 13.53 7.74 -15.09
N LEU A 518 14.21 7.75 -16.24
CA LEU A 518 14.49 6.54 -17.01
C LEU A 518 15.40 5.56 -16.25
N ALA A 519 16.42 6.05 -15.56
CA ALA A 519 17.29 5.21 -14.74
C ALA A 519 16.51 4.49 -13.62
N ARG A 520 15.64 5.21 -12.89
CA ARG A 520 14.83 4.61 -11.83
C ARG A 520 13.77 3.65 -12.36
N LEU A 521 13.15 3.96 -13.49
CA LEU A 521 12.22 3.04 -14.16
C LEU A 521 12.95 1.76 -14.62
N ALA A 522 14.17 1.87 -15.17
CA ALA A 522 14.97 0.72 -15.57
C ALA A 522 15.25 -0.21 -14.38
N PHE A 523 15.62 0.33 -13.22
CA PHE A 523 15.84 -0.49 -12.01
C PHE A 523 14.56 -1.20 -11.54
N LEU A 524 13.39 -0.55 -11.65
CA LEU A 524 12.12 -1.19 -11.31
C LEU A 524 11.77 -2.33 -12.28
N LEU A 525 12.10 -2.19 -13.56
CA LEU A 525 11.95 -3.25 -14.55
C LEU A 525 12.92 -4.41 -14.29
N ASP A 526 14.17 -4.11 -13.94
CA ASP A 526 15.20 -5.10 -13.64
C ASP A 526 14.83 -6.00 -12.44
N VAL A 527 14.13 -5.46 -11.44
CA VAL A 527 13.64 -6.24 -10.28
C VAL A 527 12.28 -6.92 -10.53
N GLY A 528 11.78 -6.94 -11.78
CA GLY A 528 10.54 -7.65 -12.15
C GLY A 528 9.25 -6.98 -11.72
N LEU A 529 9.22 -5.64 -11.62
CA LEU A 529 8.03 -4.87 -11.23
C LEU A 529 7.35 -4.16 -12.42
N GLU A 530 7.50 -4.70 -13.62
CA GLU A 530 7.01 -4.12 -14.86
C GLU A 530 5.48 -3.92 -14.92
N TYR A 531 4.72 -4.74 -14.17
CA TYR A 531 3.26 -4.70 -14.11
C TYR A 531 2.70 -3.64 -13.15
N LEU A 532 3.51 -3.07 -12.26
CA LEU A 532 3.10 -2.00 -11.36
C LEU A 532 2.99 -0.67 -12.10
N ASN A 533 2.25 0.26 -11.53
CA ASN A 533 2.20 1.65 -11.92
C ASN A 533 2.66 2.58 -10.78
N LEU A 534 3.02 3.81 -11.12
CA LEU A 534 3.54 4.79 -10.15
C LEU A 534 2.45 5.33 -9.20
N GLU A 535 1.17 5.28 -9.60
CA GLU A 535 0.03 5.73 -8.79
C GLU A 535 -0.30 4.76 -7.65
N ARG A 536 0.08 3.48 -7.75
CA ARG A 536 -0.32 2.43 -6.80
C ARG A 536 0.03 2.80 -5.36
N PRO A 537 -0.95 2.79 -4.43
CA PRO A 537 -0.71 3.10 -3.03
C PRO A 537 0.23 2.11 -2.37
N ALA A 538 1.19 2.59 -1.58
CA ALA A 538 2.18 1.75 -0.89
C ALA A 538 1.56 0.69 0.03
N GLY A 539 0.44 1.02 0.67
CA GLY A 539 -0.27 0.10 1.56
C GLY A 539 -0.93 -1.11 0.86
N THR A 540 -1.03 -1.10 -0.48
CA THR A 540 -1.60 -2.20 -1.28
C THR A 540 -0.54 -3.14 -1.86
N LEU A 541 0.74 -2.83 -1.63
CA LEU A 541 1.86 -3.66 -2.08
C LEU A 541 2.00 -4.91 -1.22
N SER A 542 2.34 -6.02 -1.84
CA SER A 542 2.80 -7.20 -1.11
C SER A 542 4.17 -6.92 -0.45
N GLY A 543 4.54 -7.72 0.57
CA GLY A 543 5.84 -7.58 1.22
C GLY A 543 7.01 -7.63 0.25
N GLY A 544 6.99 -8.59 -0.68
CA GLY A 544 8.02 -8.74 -1.70
C GLY A 544 8.05 -7.59 -2.73
N GLU A 545 6.89 -7.05 -3.15
CA GLU A 545 6.84 -5.86 -4.02
C GLU A 545 7.47 -4.63 -3.34
N ALA A 546 7.11 -4.37 -2.08
CA ALA A 546 7.65 -3.26 -1.31
C ALA A 546 9.17 -3.37 -1.10
N GLN A 547 9.65 -4.58 -0.84
CA GLN A 547 11.07 -4.88 -0.68
C GLN A 547 11.86 -4.65 -1.98
N ARG A 548 11.36 -5.13 -3.12
CA ARG A 548 11.98 -4.91 -4.43
C ARG A 548 11.99 -3.44 -4.86
N ILE A 549 10.94 -2.67 -4.53
CA ILE A 549 10.95 -1.22 -4.75
C ILE A 549 12.08 -0.56 -3.96
N ARG A 550 12.29 -0.94 -2.70
CA ARG A 550 13.41 -0.42 -1.90
C ARG A 550 14.76 -0.83 -2.48
N LEU A 551 14.89 -2.09 -2.89
CA LEU A 551 16.11 -2.57 -3.55
C LEU A 551 16.42 -1.74 -4.79
N ALA A 552 15.44 -1.54 -5.69
CA ALA A 552 15.59 -0.71 -6.89
C ALA A 552 15.99 0.73 -6.55
N THR A 553 15.42 1.32 -5.49
CA THR A 553 15.76 2.68 -5.04
C THR A 553 17.19 2.75 -4.52
N GLN A 554 17.66 1.75 -3.77
CA GLN A 554 19.04 1.71 -3.25
C GLN A 554 20.07 1.52 -4.36
N ILE A 555 19.80 0.64 -5.33
CA ILE A 555 20.67 0.47 -6.52
C ILE A 555 20.75 1.77 -7.30
N GLY A 556 19.62 2.46 -7.46
CA GLY A 556 19.55 3.77 -8.13
C GLY A 556 20.38 4.87 -7.43
N SER A 557 20.70 4.72 -6.15
CA SER A 557 21.56 5.66 -5.43
C SER A 557 23.04 5.58 -5.83
N GLY A 558 23.49 4.48 -6.48
CA GLY A 558 24.85 4.26 -6.93
C GLY A 558 25.90 4.19 -5.82
N LEU A 559 25.50 3.84 -4.59
CA LEU A 559 26.41 3.72 -3.45
C LEU A 559 27.39 2.57 -3.65
N VAL A 560 28.63 2.78 -3.28
CA VAL A 560 29.76 1.85 -3.39
C VAL A 560 30.38 1.63 -2.01
N GLY A 561 30.88 0.41 -1.75
CA GLY A 561 31.51 0.07 -0.48
C GLY A 561 30.51 -0.05 0.69
N VAL A 562 29.23 -0.36 0.42
CA VAL A 562 28.16 -0.53 1.38
C VAL A 562 27.94 -2.01 1.68
N LEU A 563 27.54 -2.34 2.89
CA LEU A 563 27.04 -3.66 3.28
C LEU A 563 25.51 -3.67 3.18
N TYR A 564 24.98 -4.40 2.20
CA TYR A 564 23.54 -4.63 2.08
C TYR A 564 23.16 -5.94 2.78
N VAL A 565 22.13 -5.88 3.62
CA VAL A 565 21.54 -7.07 4.27
C VAL A 565 20.10 -7.21 3.80
N LEU A 566 19.82 -8.31 3.09
CA LEU A 566 18.53 -8.58 2.46
C LEU A 566 17.86 -9.80 3.12
N ASP A 567 16.55 -9.70 3.37
CA ASP A 567 15.73 -10.77 3.95
C ASP A 567 14.84 -11.38 2.88
N GLU A 568 15.19 -12.57 2.40
CA GLU A 568 14.42 -13.38 1.45
C GLU A 568 13.90 -12.57 0.23
N PRO A 569 14.77 -11.92 -0.56
CA PRO A 569 14.34 -11.04 -1.65
C PRO A 569 13.63 -11.76 -2.80
N SER A 570 13.74 -13.09 -2.93
CA SER A 570 13.06 -13.93 -3.93
C SER A 570 11.58 -14.20 -3.63
N ILE A 571 11.08 -13.77 -2.47
CA ILE A 571 9.71 -14.04 -2.02
C ILE A 571 8.65 -13.61 -3.05
N GLY A 572 7.70 -14.53 -3.34
CA GLY A 572 6.57 -14.29 -4.24
C GLY A 572 6.97 -14.09 -5.69
N LEU A 573 8.19 -14.46 -6.08
CA LEU A 573 8.65 -14.44 -7.46
C LEU A 573 8.42 -15.77 -8.15
N HIS A 574 7.99 -15.68 -9.40
CA HIS A 574 8.10 -16.81 -10.32
C HIS A 574 9.57 -17.03 -10.69
N GLN A 575 9.98 -18.28 -11.00
CA GLN A 575 11.39 -18.62 -11.32
C GLN A 575 11.98 -17.75 -12.41
N ARG A 576 11.21 -17.41 -13.43
CA ARG A 576 11.62 -16.47 -14.49
C ARG A 576 12.04 -15.10 -13.96
N ASP A 577 11.27 -14.57 -13.01
CA ASP A 577 11.49 -13.23 -12.46
C ASP A 577 12.62 -13.25 -11.42
N ASN A 578 12.82 -14.41 -10.74
CA ASN A 578 13.90 -14.62 -9.79
C ASN A 578 15.28 -14.48 -10.43
N ARG A 579 15.46 -15.02 -11.65
CA ARG A 579 16.73 -14.87 -12.37
C ARG A 579 17.13 -13.41 -12.61
N ARG A 580 16.18 -12.54 -12.97
CA ARG A 580 16.42 -11.09 -13.11
C ARG A 580 16.83 -10.44 -11.79
N LEU A 581 16.22 -10.85 -10.69
CA LEU A 581 16.61 -10.38 -9.37
C LEU A 581 18.05 -10.78 -9.04
N ILE A 582 18.42 -12.03 -9.27
CA ILE A 582 19.79 -12.52 -9.05
C ILE A 582 20.81 -11.71 -9.87
N GLU A 583 20.56 -11.51 -11.17
CA GLU A 583 21.40 -10.66 -12.03
C GLU A 583 21.55 -9.24 -11.48
N THR A 584 20.49 -8.70 -10.88
CA THR A 584 20.49 -7.38 -10.26
C THR A 584 21.35 -7.35 -8.99
N LEU A 585 21.28 -8.39 -8.16
CA LEU A 585 22.12 -8.55 -6.97
C LEU A 585 23.60 -8.70 -7.34
N LEU A 586 23.90 -9.48 -8.36
CA LEU A 586 25.26 -9.63 -8.87
C LEU A 586 25.83 -8.31 -9.38
N ARG A 587 25.05 -7.51 -10.12
CA ARG A 587 25.46 -6.14 -10.51
C ARG A 587 25.74 -5.25 -9.32
N LEU A 588 24.91 -5.32 -8.26
CA LEU A 588 25.13 -4.53 -7.04
C LEU A 588 26.41 -4.94 -6.32
N ARG A 589 26.75 -6.24 -6.29
CA ARG A 589 28.04 -6.76 -5.82
C ARG A 589 29.19 -6.21 -6.67
N ASP A 590 29.08 -6.31 -8.00
CA ASP A 590 30.14 -5.92 -8.95
C ASP A 590 30.47 -4.41 -8.91
N LEU A 591 29.57 -3.60 -8.34
CA LEU A 591 29.86 -2.20 -8.00
C LEU A 591 30.81 -2.05 -6.80
N GLY A 592 31.26 -3.13 -6.17
CA GLY A 592 32.14 -3.10 -4.98
C GLY A 592 31.37 -3.02 -3.67
N ASN A 593 30.20 -3.66 -3.59
CA ASN A 593 29.41 -3.79 -2.39
C ASN A 593 29.45 -5.21 -1.83
N THR A 594 29.28 -5.33 -0.52
CA THR A 594 29.09 -6.63 0.14
C THR A 594 27.59 -6.87 0.33
N LEU A 595 27.11 -8.04 -0.09
CA LEU A 595 25.71 -8.43 0.07
C LEU A 595 25.63 -9.63 1.03
N ILE A 596 24.85 -9.50 2.08
CA ILE A 596 24.39 -10.62 2.91
C ILE A 596 22.93 -10.87 2.54
N VAL A 597 22.63 -12.04 2.01
CA VAL A 597 21.29 -12.42 1.57
C VAL A 597 20.83 -13.61 2.39
N VAL A 598 19.79 -13.42 3.21
CA VAL A 598 19.13 -14.55 3.88
C VAL A 598 18.21 -15.19 2.88
N GLU A 599 18.47 -16.44 2.48
CA GLU A 599 17.73 -17.07 1.38
C GLU A 599 17.58 -18.58 1.53
N HIS A 600 16.50 -19.08 0.87
CA HIS A 600 16.17 -20.50 0.76
C HIS A 600 16.04 -20.96 -0.70
N ASP A 601 16.09 -20.04 -1.63
CA ASP A 601 15.97 -20.32 -3.07
C ASP A 601 17.24 -20.98 -3.63
N GLU A 602 17.06 -22.08 -4.37
CA GLU A 602 18.16 -22.89 -4.90
C GLU A 602 19.02 -22.12 -5.91
N ASP A 603 18.39 -21.34 -6.79
CA ASP A 603 19.09 -20.56 -7.83
C ASP A 603 19.95 -19.47 -7.18
N THR A 604 19.41 -18.77 -6.18
CA THR A 604 20.15 -17.74 -5.43
C THR A 604 21.34 -18.33 -4.65
N ILE A 605 21.15 -19.49 -4.01
CA ILE A 605 22.24 -20.18 -3.31
C ILE A 605 23.31 -20.64 -4.29
N ALA A 606 22.93 -21.08 -5.49
CA ALA A 606 23.86 -21.57 -6.51
C ALA A 606 24.77 -20.46 -7.08
N GLU A 607 24.30 -19.24 -7.17
CA GLU A 607 25.04 -18.07 -7.67
C GLU A 607 25.82 -17.31 -6.57
N ALA A 608 25.78 -17.78 -5.31
CA ALA A 608 26.49 -17.17 -4.20
C ALA A 608 28.00 -17.37 -4.29
N ASP A 609 28.78 -16.32 -4.01
CA ASP A 609 30.24 -16.40 -3.88
C ASP A 609 30.65 -17.13 -2.60
N TRP A 610 29.84 -17.03 -1.54
CA TRP A 610 30.06 -17.63 -0.24
C TRP A 610 28.76 -18.01 0.44
N ILE A 611 28.72 -19.16 1.09
CA ILE A 611 27.50 -19.64 1.76
C ILE A 611 27.79 -19.91 3.24
N VAL A 612 26.92 -19.40 4.11
CA VAL A 612 26.91 -19.67 5.54
C VAL A 612 25.62 -20.41 5.88
N ASP A 613 25.73 -21.69 6.23
CA ASP A 613 24.59 -22.52 6.64
C ASP A 613 24.49 -22.57 8.16
N ILE A 614 23.33 -22.17 8.71
CA ILE A 614 23.08 -22.04 10.14
C ILE A 614 22.08 -23.10 10.57
N GLY A 615 22.46 -23.88 11.56
CA GLY A 615 21.72 -25.06 12.01
C GLY A 615 22.23 -25.65 13.30
N PRO A 616 22.25 -26.99 13.43
CA PRO A 616 21.72 -28.00 12.49
C PRO A 616 20.17 -28.11 12.48
N ARG A 617 19.48 -27.55 13.50
CA ARG A 617 18.03 -27.54 13.67
C ARG A 617 17.53 -26.12 13.93
N ALA A 618 16.27 -26.01 14.35
CA ALA A 618 15.63 -24.75 14.70
C ALA A 618 15.64 -24.48 16.22
N GLY A 619 15.38 -23.22 16.62
CA GLY A 619 15.25 -22.82 18.02
C GLY A 619 16.49 -23.10 18.85
N GLU A 620 16.32 -23.69 20.04
CA GLU A 620 17.41 -24.00 20.97
C GLU A 620 18.36 -25.07 20.45
N HIS A 621 17.94 -25.87 19.47
CA HIS A 621 18.75 -26.88 18.78
C HIS A 621 19.47 -26.33 17.54
N GLY A 622 19.26 -25.05 17.20
CA GLY A 622 19.96 -24.31 16.16
C GLY A 622 21.07 -23.43 16.69
N GLY A 623 21.35 -22.34 15.98
CA GLY A 623 22.28 -21.29 16.42
C GLY A 623 23.76 -21.62 16.26
N GLU A 624 24.13 -22.64 15.46
CA GLU A 624 25.52 -23.00 15.16
C GLU A 624 25.80 -22.80 13.65
N VAL A 625 27.01 -22.39 13.28
CA VAL A 625 27.45 -22.41 11.88
C VAL A 625 27.83 -23.86 11.52
N VAL A 626 27.02 -24.47 10.65
CA VAL A 626 27.21 -25.83 10.16
C VAL A 626 28.19 -25.85 9.00
N HIS A 627 28.15 -24.79 8.16
CA HIS A 627 29.01 -24.62 7.01
C HIS A 627 29.32 -23.12 6.77
N SER A 628 30.56 -22.84 6.37
CA SER A 628 30.97 -21.53 5.86
C SER A 628 32.00 -21.74 4.75
N GLY A 629 31.61 -21.53 3.49
CA GLY A 629 32.48 -21.83 2.35
C GLY A 629 31.76 -21.82 1.01
N SER A 630 32.32 -22.59 0.06
CA SER A 630 31.77 -22.71 -1.29
C SER A 630 30.55 -23.63 -1.37
N LEU A 631 29.77 -23.52 -2.46
CA LEU A 631 28.66 -24.43 -2.76
C LEU A 631 29.10 -25.90 -2.85
N ALA A 632 30.30 -26.15 -3.41
CA ALA A 632 30.82 -27.51 -3.55
C ALA A 632 31.06 -28.14 -2.18
N ASP A 633 31.66 -27.41 -1.26
CA ASP A 633 31.91 -27.85 0.10
C ASP A 633 30.59 -28.04 0.89
N LEU A 634 29.60 -27.17 0.68
CA LEU A 634 28.26 -27.33 1.26
C LEU A 634 27.59 -28.62 0.81
N LYS A 635 27.61 -28.89 -0.51
CA LYS A 635 27.05 -30.14 -1.07
C LYS A 635 27.75 -31.40 -0.55
N ALA A 636 29.04 -31.32 -0.24
CA ALA A 636 29.81 -32.42 0.36
C ALA A 636 29.56 -32.60 1.87
N ASN A 637 29.05 -31.56 2.56
CA ASN A 637 28.84 -31.58 4.00
C ASN A 637 27.58 -32.38 4.37
N THR A 638 27.77 -33.53 5.05
CA THR A 638 26.68 -34.41 5.50
C THR A 638 25.98 -33.94 6.78
N ARG A 639 26.49 -32.91 7.47
CA ARG A 639 25.84 -32.28 8.64
C ARG A 639 24.81 -31.23 8.21
N SER A 640 24.93 -30.74 6.97
CA SER A 640 24.06 -29.71 6.45
C SER A 640 22.80 -30.31 5.82
N VAL A 641 21.63 -29.93 6.36
CA VAL A 641 20.34 -30.29 5.78
C VAL A 641 20.14 -29.60 4.42
N THR A 642 20.57 -28.35 4.29
CA THR A 642 20.58 -27.60 3.04
C THR A 642 21.45 -28.33 1.99
N GLY A 643 22.67 -28.75 2.39
CA GLY A 643 23.59 -29.51 1.53
C GLY A 643 23.00 -30.84 1.07
N ASP A 644 22.18 -31.51 1.90
CA ASP A 644 21.49 -32.75 1.53
C ASP A 644 20.50 -32.54 0.39
N TYR A 645 19.72 -31.43 0.42
CA TYR A 645 18.77 -31.08 -0.65
C TYR A 645 19.50 -30.65 -1.94
N LEU A 646 20.45 -29.74 -1.82
CA LEU A 646 21.21 -29.24 -2.99
C LEU A 646 22.07 -30.28 -3.67
N SER A 647 22.48 -31.37 -2.97
CA SER A 647 23.21 -32.49 -3.53
C SER A 647 22.30 -33.60 -4.06
N GLY A 648 20.98 -33.51 -3.88
CA GLY A 648 20.04 -34.56 -4.25
C GLY A 648 20.01 -35.77 -3.32
N ARG A 649 20.78 -35.77 -2.19
CA ARG A 649 20.68 -36.83 -1.16
C ARG A 649 19.31 -36.88 -0.50
N ARG A 650 18.64 -35.71 -0.41
CA ARG A 650 17.23 -35.61 -0.06
C ARG A 650 16.51 -34.87 -1.16
N SER A 651 15.26 -35.22 -1.41
CA SER A 651 14.38 -34.52 -2.34
C SER A 651 12.92 -34.68 -1.94
N ILE A 652 12.07 -33.77 -2.40
CA ILE A 652 10.62 -33.90 -2.32
C ILE A 652 10.20 -34.71 -3.55
N ALA A 653 9.68 -35.91 -3.29
CA ALA A 653 9.34 -36.84 -4.39
C ALA A 653 8.12 -36.38 -5.19
N VAL A 654 8.12 -36.64 -6.47
CA VAL A 654 6.91 -36.53 -7.31
C VAL A 654 5.94 -37.65 -6.91
N PRO A 655 4.64 -37.39 -6.68
CA PRO A 655 3.68 -38.45 -6.35
C PRO A 655 3.59 -39.50 -7.45
N GLU A 656 3.71 -40.79 -7.09
CA GLU A 656 3.60 -41.91 -8.03
C GLU A 656 2.21 -41.94 -8.70
N ARG A 657 1.18 -41.54 -8.02
CA ARG A 657 -0.20 -41.43 -8.50
C ARG A 657 -0.82 -40.13 -8.04
N ARG A 658 -1.43 -39.43 -8.98
CA ARG A 658 -2.25 -38.23 -8.67
C ARG A 658 -3.68 -38.62 -8.39
N ARG A 659 -4.34 -37.89 -7.48
CA ARG A 659 -5.78 -38.05 -7.26
C ARG A 659 -6.53 -37.60 -8.49
N VAL A 660 -7.50 -38.40 -8.92
CA VAL A 660 -8.37 -38.07 -10.03
C VAL A 660 -9.58 -37.30 -9.48
N PRO A 661 -9.85 -36.08 -9.97
CA PRO A 661 -11.03 -35.33 -9.57
C PRO A 661 -12.34 -36.11 -9.83
N GLU A 662 -13.27 -36.07 -8.90
CA GLU A 662 -14.57 -36.67 -9.04
C GLU A 662 -15.40 -35.90 -10.10
N LYS A 663 -15.89 -36.62 -11.12
CA LYS A 663 -16.67 -36.00 -12.21
C LYS A 663 -17.89 -35.27 -11.67
N GLY A 664 -18.03 -33.99 -12.02
CA GLY A 664 -19.18 -33.17 -11.61
C GLY A 664 -18.98 -32.45 -10.26
N ARG A 665 -17.90 -32.71 -9.52
CA ARG A 665 -17.53 -31.94 -8.31
C ARG A 665 -16.50 -30.90 -8.66
N VAL A 666 -16.95 -29.78 -9.21
CA VAL A 666 -16.10 -28.64 -9.63
C VAL A 666 -16.71 -27.32 -9.16
N LEU A 667 -15.85 -26.34 -8.85
CA LEU A 667 -16.25 -24.95 -8.78
C LEU A 667 -15.92 -24.30 -10.12
N THR A 668 -16.89 -23.61 -10.70
CA THR A 668 -16.68 -22.88 -11.96
C THR A 668 -16.79 -21.39 -11.72
N VAL A 669 -15.72 -20.65 -11.97
CA VAL A 669 -15.74 -19.19 -12.03
C VAL A 669 -16.00 -18.80 -13.48
N ARG A 670 -16.96 -17.91 -13.74
CA ARG A 670 -17.28 -17.44 -15.08
C ARG A 670 -17.14 -15.93 -15.19
N GLY A 671 -16.46 -15.51 -16.25
CA GLY A 671 -16.42 -14.11 -16.64
C GLY A 671 -15.73 -13.20 -15.63
N ALA A 672 -14.61 -13.62 -15.06
CA ALA A 672 -13.82 -12.81 -14.14
C ALA A 672 -13.13 -11.65 -14.89
N GLN A 673 -13.39 -10.40 -14.46
CA GLN A 673 -12.96 -9.16 -15.14
C GLN A 673 -12.37 -8.12 -14.19
N GLU A 674 -12.01 -8.50 -12.97
CA GLU A 674 -11.41 -7.57 -12.01
C GLU A 674 -9.94 -7.34 -12.33
N ASN A 675 -9.45 -6.12 -12.12
CA ASN A 675 -8.08 -5.71 -12.41
C ASN A 675 -7.66 -6.04 -13.85
N ASN A 676 -6.63 -6.89 -14.02
CA ASN A 676 -6.10 -7.28 -15.32
C ASN A 676 -6.76 -8.53 -15.93
N LEU A 677 -7.74 -9.16 -15.27
CA LEU A 677 -8.39 -10.36 -15.77
C LEU A 677 -9.25 -10.07 -17.02
N LYS A 678 -9.07 -10.89 -18.07
CA LYS A 678 -9.68 -10.72 -19.40
C LYS A 678 -10.83 -11.71 -19.60
N ASP A 679 -11.97 -11.51 -18.91
CA ASP A 679 -13.17 -12.35 -19.02
C ASP A 679 -12.87 -13.85 -18.75
N VAL A 680 -12.07 -14.12 -17.72
CA VAL A 680 -11.56 -15.45 -17.41
C VAL A 680 -12.67 -16.35 -16.91
N SER A 681 -12.75 -17.57 -17.49
CA SER A 681 -13.57 -18.65 -16.97
C SER A 681 -12.68 -19.86 -16.68
N VAL A 682 -12.82 -20.45 -15.48
CA VAL A 682 -11.95 -21.55 -15.03
C VAL A 682 -12.73 -22.51 -14.14
N GLU A 683 -12.41 -23.79 -14.25
CA GLU A 683 -12.90 -24.87 -13.39
C GLU A 683 -11.86 -25.26 -12.35
N VAL A 684 -12.25 -25.28 -11.09
CA VAL A 684 -11.42 -25.72 -9.96
C VAL A 684 -11.99 -27.06 -9.46
N PRO A 685 -11.25 -28.16 -9.65
CA PRO A 685 -11.71 -29.46 -9.20
C PRO A 685 -11.71 -29.56 -7.67
N LEU A 686 -12.71 -30.22 -7.10
CA LEU A 686 -12.86 -30.40 -5.66
C LEU A 686 -12.33 -31.74 -5.19
N GLY A 687 -11.90 -31.81 -3.92
CA GLY A 687 -11.36 -33.04 -3.28
C GLY A 687 -9.91 -33.37 -3.69
N VAL A 688 -9.19 -32.39 -4.26
CA VAL A 688 -7.80 -32.53 -4.70
C VAL A 688 -6.96 -31.34 -4.25
N LEU A 689 -5.62 -31.45 -4.38
CA LEU A 689 -4.69 -30.35 -4.23
C LEU A 689 -4.52 -29.65 -5.57
N THR A 690 -5.01 -28.40 -5.66
CA THR A 690 -4.88 -27.56 -6.85
C THR A 690 -3.88 -26.43 -6.59
N ALA A 691 -2.86 -26.31 -7.44
CA ALA A 691 -1.93 -25.18 -7.43
C ALA A 691 -2.32 -24.17 -8.51
N VAL A 692 -2.43 -22.90 -8.12
CA VAL A 692 -2.63 -21.76 -9.02
C VAL A 692 -1.29 -21.06 -9.18
N THR A 693 -0.77 -21.06 -10.39
CA THR A 693 0.59 -20.62 -10.69
C THR A 693 0.61 -19.60 -11.84
N GLY A 694 1.80 -19.13 -12.21
CA GLY A 694 2.03 -18.16 -13.27
C GLY A 694 2.94 -17.01 -12.82
N VAL A 695 3.38 -16.21 -13.77
CA VAL A 695 4.30 -15.09 -13.52
C VAL A 695 3.74 -14.07 -12.53
N SER A 696 4.62 -13.26 -11.94
CA SER A 696 4.22 -12.19 -11.02
C SER A 696 3.30 -11.19 -11.73
N GLY A 697 2.19 -10.77 -11.07
CA GLY A 697 1.20 -9.87 -11.68
C GLY A 697 0.28 -10.48 -12.75
N SER A 698 0.28 -11.81 -12.97
CA SER A 698 -0.59 -12.47 -13.96
C SER A 698 -2.08 -12.51 -13.60
N GLY A 699 -2.46 -12.15 -12.34
CA GLY A 699 -3.86 -12.07 -11.90
C GLY A 699 -4.28 -13.19 -10.95
N LYS A 700 -3.37 -14.05 -10.46
CA LYS A 700 -3.64 -15.15 -9.52
C LYS A 700 -4.44 -14.71 -8.28
N SER A 701 -3.90 -13.76 -7.53
CA SER A 701 -4.55 -13.26 -6.29
C SER A 701 -5.87 -12.55 -6.59
N THR A 702 -5.99 -11.90 -7.75
CA THR A 702 -7.26 -11.30 -8.20
C THR A 702 -8.32 -12.36 -8.41
N LEU A 703 -8.00 -13.45 -9.11
CA LEU A 703 -8.94 -14.54 -9.39
C LEU A 703 -9.33 -15.28 -8.11
N ILE A 704 -8.37 -15.62 -7.27
CA ILE A 704 -8.55 -16.48 -6.11
C ILE A 704 -9.00 -15.68 -4.88
N ASN A 705 -8.27 -14.63 -4.48
CA ASN A 705 -8.55 -13.91 -3.24
C ASN A 705 -9.66 -12.86 -3.42
N GLU A 706 -9.62 -12.07 -4.51
CA GLU A 706 -10.56 -10.98 -4.70
C GLU A 706 -11.93 -11.45 -5.24
N ILE A 707 -11.99 -12.53 -6.01
CA ILE A 707 -13.24 -13.05 -6.57
C ILE A 707 -13.68 -14.31 -5.84
N LEU A 708 -12.98 -15.45 -6.06
CA LEU A 708 -13.44 -16.75 -5.62
C LEU A 708 -13.60 -16.83 -4.10
N TYR A 709 -12.57 -16.48 -3.33
CA TYR A 709 -12.63 -16.52 -1.87
C TYR A 709 -13.75 -15.64 -1.32
N LYS A 710 -13.91 -14.40 -1.82
CA LYS A 710 -14.92 -13.48 -1.31
C LYS A 710 -16.34 -14.00 -1.58
N VAL A 711 -16.60 -14.60 -2.74
CA VAL A 711 -17.87 -15.25 -3.04
C VAL A 711 -18.13 -16.43 -2.10
N LEU A 712 -17.13 -17.31 -1.94
CA LEU A 712 -17.21 -18.45 -1.04
C LEU A 712 -17.46 -18.03 0.41
N ALA A 713 -16.71 -17.02 0.91
CA ALA A 713 -16.83 -16.52 2.27
C ALA A 713 -18.25 -15.94 2.53
N ASN A 714 -18.80 -15.21 1.58
CA ASN A 714 -20.15 -14.67 1.69
C ASN A 714 -21.20 -15.77 1.76
N ARG A 715 -21.11 -16.76 0.87
CA ARG A 715 -22.13 -17.83 0.77
C ARG A 715 -22.01 -18.88 1.86
N LEU A 716 -20.80 -19.31 2.21
CA LEU A 716 -20.57 -20.44 3.12
C LEU A 716 -20.38 -19.99 4.56
N ASN A 717 -19.70 -18.86 4.79
CA ASN A 717 -19.36 -18.37 6.13
C ASN A 717 -20.22 -17.18 6.57
N GLY A 718 -21.13 -16.66 5.72
CA GLY A 718 -21.93 -15.48 6.02
C GLY A 718 -21.12 -14.18 6.14
N ALA A 719 -19.96 -14.12 5.49
CA ALA A 719 -19.15 -12.91 5.42
C ALA A 719 -19.84 -11.82 4.57
N LYS A 720 -19.33 -10.58 4.66
CA LYS A 720 -19.90 -9.42 3.95
C LYS A 720 -18.80 -8.75 3.15
N LEU A 721 -18.11 -9.53 2.31
CA LEU A 721 -17.01 -9.07 1.48
C LEU A 721 -17.54 -8.67 0.10
N VAL A 722 -16.91 -7.71 -0.54
CA VAL A 722 -17.25 -7.33 -1.92
C VAL A 722 -16.37 -8.12 -2.87
N PRO A 723 -16.93 -9.04 -3.66
CA PRO A 723 -16.19 -9.75 -4.68
C PRO A 723 -15.81 -8.82 -5.84
N GLY A 724 -14.66 -9.07 -6.47
CA GLY A 724 -14.31 -8.43 -7.72
C GLY A 724 -15.30 -8.76 -8.85
N ARG A 725 -15.24 -8.00 -9.94
CA ARG A 725 -16.16 -8.13 -11.08
C ARG A 725 -16.05 -9.50 -11.73
N HIS A 726 -17.18 -10.22 -11.78
CA HIS A 726 -17.34 -11.53 -12.40
C HIS A 726 -18.81 -11.75 -12.77
N ARG A 727 -19.12 -12.76 -13.59
CA ARG A 727 -20.52 -13.10 -13.95
C ARG A 727 -21.16 -14.01 -12.92
N SER A 728 -20.56 -15.17 -12.65
CA SER A 728 -21.09 -16.15 -11.68
C SER A 728 -19.98 -17.05 -11.12
N VAL A 729 -20.28 -17.66 -9.96
CA VAL A 729 -19.53 -18.80 -9.41
C VAL A 729 -20.52 -19.91 -9.14
N GLU A 730 -20.29 -21.08 -9.76
CA GLU A 730 -21.15 -22.26 -9.72
C GLU A 730 -20.49 -23.40 -8.93
N GLY A 731 -21.26 -24.38 -8.43
CA GLY A 731 -20.74 -25.55 -7.71
C GLY A 731 -20.58 -25.35 -6.20
N LEU A 732 -21.14 -24.27 -5.64
CA LEU A 732 -21.06 -23.93 -4.22
C LEU A 732 -21.75 -24.96 -3.30
N GLU A 733 -22.75 -25.70 -3.82
CA GLU A 733 -23.51 -26.74 -3.12
C GLU A 733 -22.66 -27.94 -2.69
N HIS A 734 -21.47 -28.09 -3.26
CA HIS A 734 -20.55 -29.17 -2.90
C HIS A 734 -19.73 -28.86 -1.65
N LEU A 735 -19.78 -27.63 -1.14
CA LEU A 735 -18.96 -27.11 -0.05
C LEU A 735 -19.80 -26.62 1.13
N ASP A 736 -19.30 -26.81 2.35
CA ASP A 736 -19.96 -26.35 3.58
C ASP A 736 -19.20 -25.18 4.23
N LYS A 737 -17.90 -25.04 3.96
CA LYS A 737 -17.06 -24.05 4.60
C LYS A 737 -15.88 -23.65 3.70
N VAL A 738 -15.48 -22.38 3.76
CA VAL A 738 -14.18 -21.91 3.24
C VAL A 738 -13.29 -21.46 4.38
N VAL A 739 -12.01 -21.81 4.29
CA VAL A 739 -10.95 -21.37 5.20
C VAL A 739 -9.91 -20.65 4.36
N HIS A 740 -9.63 -19.40 4.70
CA HIS A 740 -8.58 -18.61 4.06
C HIS A 740 -7.37 -18.51 4.99
N VAL A 741 -6.20 -18.80 4.47
CA VAL A 741 -4.94 -18.77 5.20
C VAL A 741 -3.98 -17.85 4.45
N ASP A 742 -3.90 -16.62 4.91
CA ASP A 742 -3.03 -15.56 4.39
C ASP A 742 -1.86 -15.25 5.34
N GLN A 743 -0.94 -14.43 4.91
CA GLN A 743 0.24 -14.01 5.67
C GLN A 743 -0.04 -12.90 6.71
N SER A 744 -1.30 -12.48 6.89
CA SER A 744 -1.64 -11.46 7.87
C SER A 744 -1.36 -11.93 9.31
N PRO A 745 -0.96 -11.04 10.23
CA PRO A 745 -0.69 -11.41 11.61
C PRO A 745 -1.89 -12.10 12.29
N ILE A 746 -1.65 -13.04 13.22
CA ILE A 746 -2.70 -13.69 14.03
C ILE A 746 -3.34 -12.75 15.07
N GLY A 747 -2.86 -11.52 15.17
CA GLY A 747 -3.40 -10.46 16.01
C GLY A 747 -2.52 -9.21 15.95
N ARG A 748 -3.11 -8.07 16.32
CA ARG A 748 -2.46 -6.75 16.25
C ARG A 748 -1.81 -6.30 17.56
N THR A 749 -1.96 -7.08 18.65
CA THR A 749 -1.48 -6.72 19.97
C THR A 749 -0.52 -7.78 20.51
N PRO A 750 0.38 -7.44 21.44
CA PRO A 750 1.27 -8.40 22.12
C PRO A 750 0.53 -9.51 22.90
N ARG A 751 -0.77 -9.36 23.17
CA ARG A 751 -1.60 -10.36 23.84
C ARG A 751 -1.97 -11.54 22.96
N SER A 752 -2.00 -11.35 21.65
CA SER A 752 -2.22 -12.43 20.70
C SER A 752 -0.93 -13.25 20.58
N ASN A 753 -1.04 -14.56 20.68
CA ASN A 753 0.09 -15.49 20.58
C ASN A 753 -0.42 -16.87 20.08
N PRO A 754 0.47 -17.80 19.71
CA PRO A 754 0.08 -19.11 19.22
C PRO A 754 -0.85 -19.87 20.16
N ALA A 755 -0.60 -19.81 21.49
CA ALA A 755 -1.42 -20.52 22.46
C ALA A 755 -2.86 -19.98 22.54
N THR A 756 -3.05 -18.66 22.46
CA THR A 756 -4.39 -18.04 22.49
C THR A 756 -5.13 -18.23 21.18
N TYR A 757 -4.44 -18.14 20.06
CA TYR A 757 -5.05 -18.25 18.72
C TYR A 757 -5.56 -19.66 18.45
N THR A 758 -4.78 -20.68 18.78
CA THR A 758 -5.19 -22.09 18.62
C THR A 758 -6.21 -22.53 19.67
N GLY A 759 -6.36 -21.81 20.77
CA GLY A 759 -7.25 -22.15 21.86
C GLY A 759 -6.68 -23.14 22.89
N VAL A 760 -5.44 -23.60 22.73
CA VAL A 760 -4.76 -24.50 23.69
C VAL A 760 -4.61 -23.84 25.04
N PHE A 761 -4.47 -22.53 25.10
CA PHE A 761 -4.32 -21.78 26.33
C PHE A 761 -5.50 -21.94 27.29
N ASP A 762 -6.72 -22.12 26.77
CA ASP A 762 -7.89 -22.36 27.62
C ASP A 762 -7.81 -23.68 28.37
N ALA A 763 -7.27 -24.74 27.73
CA ALA A 763 -7.04 -26.04 28.37
C ALA A 763 -5.89 -25.96 29.39
N ILE A 764 -4.83 -25.22 29.10
CA ILE A 764 -3.70 -25.00 30.04
C ILE A 764 -4.19 -24.23 31.28
N ARG A 765 -4.94 -23.13 31.12
CA ARG A 765 -5.50 -22.34 32.22
C ARG A 765 -6.41 -23.20 33.13
N LYS A 766 -7.21 -24.09 32.51
CA LYS A 766 -8.07 -25.01 33.26
C LYS A 766 -7.24 -25.98 34.09
N LEU A 767 -6.17 -26.53 33.52
CA LEU A 767 -5.26 -27.43 34.23
C LEU A 767 -4.61 -26.74 35.45
N PHE A 768 -4.13 -25.48 35.27
CA PHE A 768 -3.57 -24.72 36.38
C PHE A 768 -4.60 -24.45 37.50
N ALA A 769 -5.86 -24.18 37.17
CA ALA A 769 -6.93 -24.00 38.14
C ALA A 769 -7.28 -25.30 38.90
N GLU A 770 -6.97 -26.46 38.31
CA GLU A 770 -7.20 -27.79 38.92
C GLU A 770 -6.05 -28.22 39.85
N THR A 771 -4.91 -27.52 39.87
CA THR A 771 -3.79 -27.84 40.78
C THR A 771 -4.20 -27.70 42.27
N PRO A 772 -3.62 -28.49 43.16
CA PRO A 772 -3.93 -28.41 44.58
C PRO A 772 -3.73 -27.01 45.17
N GLU A 773 -2.66 -26.35 44.79
CA GLU A 773 -2.31 -25.01 45.26
C GLU A 773 -3.30 -23.94 44.79
N ALA A 774 -3.75 -23.98 43.53
CA ALA A 774 -4.79 -23.09 43.03
C ALA A 774 -6.12 -23.31 43.75
N LYS A 775 -6.50 -24.55 44.03
CA LYS A 775 -7.72 -24.90 44.79
C LYS A 775 -7.69 -24.35 46.21
N VAL A 776 -6.56 -24.51 46.93
CA VAL A 776 -6.39 -24.00 48.29
C VAL A 776 -6.53 -22.48 48.33
N ARG A 777 -6.02 -21.78 47.28
CA ARG A 777 -6.12 -20.33 47.19
C ARG A 777 -7.45 -19.81 46.59
N GLY A 778 -8.35 -20.73 46.20
CA GLY A 778 -9.61 -20.40 45.56
C GLY A 778 -9.46 -19.81 44.14
N TYR A 779 -8.35 -20.09 43.47
CA TYR A 779 -8.06 -19.55 42.14
C TYR A 779 -8.81 -20.32 41.06
N GLN A 780 -9.60 -19.59 40.28
CA GLN A 780 -10.34 -20.10 39.13
C GLN A 780 -9.57 -19.90 37.83
N GLN A 781 -10.03 -20.46 36.71
CA GLN A 781 -9.43 -20.38 35.40
C GLN A 781 -9.15 -18.91 34.95
N GLY A 782 -9.99 -17.95 35.36
CA GLY A 782 -9.84 -16.52 35.07
C GLY A 782 -8.57 -15.93 35.68
N ARG A 783 -8.10 -16.44 36.82
CA ARG A 783 -6.87 -15.98 37.48
C ARG A 783 -5.63 -16.19 36.62
N PHE A 784 -5.62 -17.24 35.82
CA PHE A 784 -4.53 -17.60 34.92
C PHE A 784 -4.66 -16.98 33.52
N SER A 785 -5.50 -15.95 33.36
CA SER A 785 -5.65 -15.15 32.11
C SER A 785 -4.95 -13.80 32.26
N PHE A 786 -4.01 -13.50 31.38
CA PHE A 786 -3.37 -12.18 31.32
C PHE A 786 -4.30 -11.09 30.74
N ASN A 787 -5.51 -11.44 30.24
CA ASN A 787 -6.50 -10.48 29.76
C ASN A 787 -7.47 -10.02 30.86
N ILE A 788 -7.57 -10.76 32.00
CA ILE A 788 -8.55 -10.51 33.06
C ILE A 788 -7.84 -9.92 34.27
N LYS A 789 -8.45 -8.89 34.87
CA LYS A 789 -7.96 -8.29 36.12
C LYS A 789 -7.92 -9.32 37.25
N GLY A 790 -6.95 -9.20 38.16
CA GLY A 790 -6.77 -10.03 39.36
C GLY A 790 -5.60 -11.01 39.24
N GLY A 791 -5.30 -11.56 38.06
CA GLY A 791 -4.14 -12.45 37.85
C GLY A 791 -3.02 -11.84 37.04
N ARG A 792 -3.32 -10.84 36.24
CA ARG A 792 -2.35 -10.18 35.36
C ARG A 792 -1.51 -9.13 36.09
N CYS A 793 -0.39 -8.77 35.53
CA CYS A 793 0.36 -7.58 35.92
C CYS A 793 -0.46 -6.33 35.54
N GLU A 794 -0.80 -5.48 36.49
CA GLU A 794 -1.60 -4.30 36.22
C GLU A 794 -0.78 -3.15 35.64
N ALA A 795 0.56 -3.14 35.80
CA ALA A 795 1.43 -2.11 35.23
C ALA A 795 1.44 -2.17 33.69
N CYS A 796 1.54 -3.35 33.10
CA CYS A 796 1.46 -3.54 31.64
C CYS A 796 0.09 -4.07 31.20
N ALA A 797 -0.89 -4.16 32.08
CA ALA A 797 -2.22 -4.70 31.85
C ALA A 797 -2.23 -6.10 31.18
N GLY A 798 -1.15 -6.90 31.39
CA GLY A 798 -0.97 -8.24 30.87
C GLY A 798 -0.26 -8.31 29.49
N ASP A 799 0.21 -7.20 28.93
CA ASP A 799 0.94 -7.18 27.65
C ASP A 799 2.36 -7.77 27.78
N GLY A 800 2.96 -7.69 28.99
CA GLY A 800 4.36 -8.06 29.23
C GLY A 800 5.34 -6.96 28.84
N THR A 801 4.93 -6.05 27.96
CA THR A 801 5.69 -4.92 27.45
C THR A 801 4.94 -3.62 27.66
N LEU A 802 5.65 -2.50 27.66
CA LEU A 802 5.10 -1.15 27.60
C LEU A 802 5.32 -0.58 26.21
N LYS A 803 4.27 -0.07 25.60
CA LYS A 803 4.32 0.60 24.32
C LYS A 803 4.75 2.06 24.53
N ILE A 804 5.82 2.48 23.90
CA ILE A 804 6.27 3.86 23.85
C ILE A 804 5.93 4.40 22.45
N GLU A 805 4.96 5.31 22.40
CA GLU A 805 4.54 5.91 21.14
C GLU A 805 5.57 6.97 20.70
N MET A 806 6.08 6.79 19.50
CA MET A 806 7.05 7.67 18.85
C MET A 806 6.36 8.39 17.69
N ASN A 807 6.01 9.67 17.86
CA ASN A 807 5.16 10.44 16.93
C ASN A 807 5.58 10.39 15.43
N PHE A 808 6.86 10.18 15.14
CA PHE A 808 7.40 10.15 13.76
C PHE A 808 8.17 8.86 13.43
N LEU A 809 8.34 7.96 14.40
CA LEU A 809 9.05 6.70 14.26
C LEU A 809 8.10 5.54 14.63
N PRO A 810 8.42 4.30 14.25
CA PRO A 810 7.67 3.14 14.72
C PRO A 810 7.63 3.07 16.24
N ASP A 811 6.50 2.63 16.80
CA ASP A 811 6.34 2.44 18.24
C ASP A 811 7.36 1.43 18.78
N VAL A 812 7.94 1.74 19.93
CA VAL A 812 8.91 0.88 20.61
C VAL A 812 8.24 0.13 21.76
N TYR A 813 8.46 -1.17 21.84
CA TYR A 813 7.98 -2.03 22.90
C TYR A 813 9.14 -2.41 23.84
N VAL A 814 9.07 -1.98 25.10
CA VAL A 814 10.06 -2.33 26.12
C VAL A 814 9.47 -3.31 27.12
N PRO A 815 10.26 -4.28 27.67
CA PRO A 815 9.79 -5.17 28.72
C PRO A 815 9.25 -4.37 29.92
N CYS A 816 8.17 -4.85 30.53
CA CYS A 816 7.59 -4.21 31.70
C CYS A 816 8.53 -4.38 32.91
N GLU A 817 8.93 -3.30 33.54
CA GLU A 817 9.84 -3.28 34.70
C GLU A 817 9.29 -4.01 35.93
N VAL A 818 7.96 -4.16 36.05
CA VAL A 818 7.31 -4.81 37.20
C VAL A 818 7.24 -6.32 37.04
N CYS A 819 6.89 -6.84 35.87
CA CYS A 819 6.75 -8.27 35.63
C CYS A 819 7.86 -8.87 34.76
N HIS A 820 8.80 -8.07 34.30
CA HIS A 820 9.92 -8.50 33.45
C HIS A 820 9.51 -9.41 32.28
N GLY A 821 8.38 -9.08 31.64
CA GLY A 821 7.83 -9.88 30.53
C GLY A 821 6.87 -11.00 30.94
N ALA A 822 6.80 -11.38 32.22
CA ALA A 822 6.01 -12.52 32.68
C ALA A 822 4.48 -12.35 32.57
N ARG A 823 3.94 -11.12 32.30
CA ARG A 823 2.51 -10.80 32.11
C ARG A 823 1.60 -10.96 33.34
N TYR A 824 2.02 -11.66 34.39
CA TYR A 824 1.23 -11.95 35.58
C TYR A 824 1.77 -11.26 36.84
N ASN A 825 0.93 -11.19 37.86
CA ASN A 825 1.35 -10.75 39.17
C ASN A 825 2.05 -11.90 39.92
N ARG A 826 2.79 -11.54 40.98
CA ARG A 826 3.62 -12.47 41.75
C ARG A 826 2.82 -13.63 42.33
N GLU A 827 1.66 -13.40 42.85
CA GLU A 827 0.83 -14.41 43.53
C GLU A 827 0.29 -15.46 42.53
N THR A 828 0.05 -15.09 41.29
CA THR A 828 -0.34 -16.05 40.25
C THR A 828 0.83 -16.91 39.81
N LEU A 829 2.05 -16.35 39.78
CA LEU A 829 3.27 -17.05 39.39
C LEU A 829 3.76 -18.06 40.47
N GLU A 830 3.28 -17.94 41.73
CA GLU A 830 3.57 -18.92 42.77
C GLU A 830 2.91 -20.30 42.54
N VAL A 831 1.82 -20.33 41.72
CA VAL A 831 1.15 -21.59 41.38
C VAL A 831 1.93 -22.31 40.27
N THR A 832 2.34 -23.55 40.57
CA THR A 832 3.13 -24.36 39.63
C THR A 832 2.43 -25.67 39.25
N TYR A 833 2.74 -26.12 38.03
CA TYR A 833 2.40 -27.46 37.55
C TYR A 833 3.67 -28.14 37.06
N LYS A 834 3.98 -29.32 37.58
CA LYS A 834 5.27 -30.04 37.34
C LYS A 834 6.50 -29.10 37.51
N GLY A 835 6.46 -28.20 38.51
CA GLY A 835 7.55 -27.27 38.82
C GLY A 835 7.66 -26.04 37.93
N LYS A 836 6.77 -25.84 36.97
CA LYS A 836 6.72 -24.64 36.06
C LYS A 836 5.48 -23.81 36.36
N ASN A 837 5.63 -22.51 36.45
CA ASN A 837 4.53 -21.57 36.53
C ASN A 837 3.93 -21.26 35.15
N ILE A 838 2.80 -20.53 35.10
CA ILE A 838 2.10 -20.25 33.82
C ILE A 838 2.89 -19.38 32.85
N ALA A 839 3.75 -18.47 33.32
CA ALA A 839 4.60 -17.67 32.49
C ALA A 839 5.75 -18.50 31.88
N GLU A 840 6.38 -19.36 32.65
CA GLU A 840 7.39 -20.31 32.16
C GLU A 840 6.81 -21.29 31.14
N VAL A 841 5.54 -21.70 31.29
CA VAL A 841 4.83 -22.50 30.28
C VAL A 841 4.60 -21.72 28.98
N LEU A 842 4.26 -20.46 29.08
CA LEU A 842 4.11 -19.62 27.88
C LEU A 842 5.46 -19.36 27.20
N ASP A 843 6.55 -19.36 27.93
CA ASP A 843 7.90 -19.19 27.42
C ASP A 843 8.51 -20.45 26.81
N MET A 844 7.90 -21.62 27.04
CA MET A 844 8.38 -22.90 26.47
C MET A 844 8.25 -22.87 24.92
N PRO A 845 9.24 -23.41 24.20
CA PRO A 845 9.06 -23.85 22.82
C PRO A 845 7.91 -24.86 22.71
N ILE A 846 7.19 -24.83 21.59
CA ILE A 846 6.03 -25.72 21.37
C ILE A 846 6.44 -27.18 21.43
N GLU A 847 7.64 -27.55 20.96
CA GLU A 847 8.19 -28.91 21.01
C GLU A 847 8.35 -29.37 22.46
N GLU A 848 8.98 -28.57 23.32
CA GLU A 848 9.14 -28.86 24.76
C GLU A 848 7.78 -28.95 25.46
N ALA A 849 6.86 -28.06 25.12
CA ALA A 849 5.52 -28.04 25.67
C ALA A 849 4.72 -29.30 25.26
N ALA A 850 4.91 -29.84 24.06
CA ALA A 850 4.27 -31.09 23.60
C ALA A 850 4.70 -32.24 24.47
N ASP A 851 5.99 -32.38 24.79
CA ASP A 851 6.53 -33.40 25.67
C ASP A 851 6.05 -33.19 27.11
N PHE A 852 6.06 -31.95 27.61
CA PHE A 852 5.65 -31.58 28.96
C PHE A 852 4.17 -31.93 29.24
N PHE A 853 3.29 -31.72 28.26
CA PHE A 853 1.85 -32.00 28.33
C PHE A 853 1.44 -33.33 27.71
N SER A 854 2.34 -34.22 27.35
CA SER A 854 2.08 -35.51 26.67
C SER A 854 1.00 -36.35 27.32
N ALA A 855 0.90 -36.33 28.67
CA ALA A 855 -0.14 -37.03 29.43
C ALA A 855 -1.55 -36.44 29.28
N TYR A 856 -1.70 -35.22 28.69
CA TYR A 856 -2.99 -34.56 28.55
C TYR A 856 -3.41 -34.51 27.09
N THR A 857 -4.08 -35.51 26.61
CA THR A 857 -4.51 -35.66 25.18
C THR A 857 -5.21 -34.42 24.62
N ARG A 858 -5.94 -33.69 25.48
CA ARG A 858 -6.62 -32.45 25.04
C ARG A 858 -5.65 -31.31 24.76
N ILE A 859 -4.48 -31.27 25.40
CA ILE A 859 -3.44 -30.26 25.20
C ILE A 859 -2.44 -30.77 24.16
N SER A 860 -1.95 -32.01 24.28
CA SER A 860 -0.94 -32.57 23.37
C SER A 860 -1.40 -32.52 21.92
N ARG A 861 -2.64 -32.87 21.63
CA ARG A 861 -3.20 -32.78 20.26
C ARG A 861 -3.03 -31.41 19.61
N TYR A 862 -3.18 -30.35 20.39
CA TYR A 862 -2.96 -28.97 19.87
C TYR A 862 -1.50 -28.71 19.60
N LEU A 863 -0.64 -29.14 20.49
CA LEU A 863 0.81 -28.95 20.40
C LEU A 863 1.41 -29.79 19.28
N ASP A 864 0.99 -31.06 19.16
CA ASP A 864 1.42 -31.98 18.11
C ASP A 864 1.12 -31.40 16.73
N THR A 865 -0.10 -30.84 16.53
CA THR A 865 -0.45 -30.19 15.26
C THR A 865 0.44 -28.99 14.95
N LEU A 866 0.84 -28.20 15.95
CA LEU A 866 1.77 -27.09 15.77
C LEU A 866 3.18 -27.58 15.43
N VAL A 867 3.61 -28.70 15.99
CA VAL A 867 4.90 -29.36 15.64
C VAL A 867 4.84 -29.89 14.20
N ASP A 868 3.74 -30.53 13.81
CA ASP A 868 3.53 -31.11 12.47
C ASP A 868 3.63 -30.06 11.37
N VAL A 869 3.15 -28.83 11.61
CA VAL A 869 3.31 -27.71 10.65
C VAL A 869 4.69 -27.03 10.74
N GLY A 870 5.63 -27.58 11.51
CA GLY A 870 7.01 -27.10 11.61
C GLY A 870 7.20 -25.88 12.51
N LEU A 871 6.33 -25.68 13.53
CA LEU A 871 6.42 -24.57 14.50
C LEU A 871 6.96 -25.00 15.86
N GLY A 872 7.61 -26.15 15.98
CA GLY A 872 8.13 -26.68 17.25
C GLY A 872 9.05 -25.72 18.00
N TYR A 873 9.83 -24.92 17.29
CA TYR A 873 10.78 -23.94 17.83
C TYR A 873 10.13 -22.65 18.35
N VAL A 874 8.91 -22.33 17.93
CA VAL A 874 8.19 -21.11 18.34
C VAL A 874 7.75 -21.23 19.78
N ARG A 875 7.85 -20.16 20.58
CA ARG A 875 7.38 -20.17 21.97
C ARG A 875 5.85 -20.04 22.03
N LEU A 876 5.20 -20.76 22.93
CA LEU A 876 3.73 -20.74 23.08
C LEU A 876 3.15 -19.33 23.28
N GLY A 877 3.81 -18.49 24.08
CA GLY A 877 3.43 -17.13 24.41
C GLY A 877 4.06 -16.06 23.52
N GLN A 878 4.75 -16.42 22.44
CA GLN A 878 5.41 -15.46 21.53
C GLN A 878 4.39 -14.47 20.97
N PRO A 879 4.62 -13.15 21.13
CA PRO A 879 3.69 -12.13 20.62
C PRO A 879 3.45 -12.26 19.12
N ALA A 880 2.21 -12.08 18.68
CA ALA A 880 1.86 -12.11 17.25
C ALA A 880 2.65 -11.12 16.39
N THR A 881 3.07 -10.00 16.99
CA THR A 881 3.85 -8.94 16.33
C THR A 881 5.30 -9.33 16.03
N THR A 882 5.82 -10.38 16.69
CA THR A 882 7.19 -10.89 16.48
C THR A 882 7.24 -12.09 15.55
N LEU A 883 6.09 -12.68 15.20
CA LEU A 883 6.02 -13.78 14.24
C LEU A 883 6.26 -13.28 12.81
N SER A 884 6.95 -14.09 12.01
CA SER A 884 7.03 -13.88 10.56
C SER A 884 5.68 -14.16 9.90
N GLY A 885 5.49 -13.66 8.66
CA GLY A 885 4.26 -13.93 7.90
C GLY A 885 3.97 -15.42 7.72
N GLY A 886 5.00 -16.20 7.41
CA GLY A 886 4.90 -17.65 7.26
C GLY A 886 4.60 -18.39 8.57
N GLU A 887 5.17 -17.95 9.72
CA GLU A 887 4.83 -18.51 11.03
C GLU A 887 3.38 -18.22 11.40
N ALA A 888 2.91 -16.98 11.20
CA ALA A 888 1.51 -16.60 11.46
C ALA A 888 0.54 -17.44 10.61
N GLN A 889 0.86 -17.67 9.34
CA GLN A 889 0.10 -18.49 8.41
C GLN A 889 0.02 -19.95 8.88
N ARG A 890 1.14 -20.54 9.30
CA ARG A 890 1.18 -21.92 9.84
C ARG A 890 0.41 -22.06 11.15
N VAL A 891 0.43 -21.05 12.03
CA VAL A 891 -0.43 -21.04 13.25
C VAL A 891 -1.91 -21.06 12.87
N LYS A 892 -2.32 -20.26 11.85
CA LYS A 892 -3.71 -20.28 11.34
C LYS A 892 -4.09 -21.66 10.80
N LEU A 893 -3.21 -22.25 10.00
CA LEU A 893 -3.40 -23.61 9.44
C LEU A 893 -3.54 -24.64 10.56
N ALA A 894 -2.66 -24.64 11.55
CA ALA A 894 -2.73 -25.54 12.70
C ALA A 894 -4.04 -25.42 13.48
N ALA A 895 -4.54 -24.20 13.68
CA ALA A 895 -5.81 -23.96 14.35
C ALA A 895 -7.02 -24.55 13.58
N GLU A 896 -6.97 -24.52 12.25
CA GLU A 896 -8.04 -25.12 11.42
C GLU A 896 -7.94 -26.65 11.34
N LEU A 897 -6.74 -27.22 11.30
CA LEU A 897 -6.49 -28.68 11.27
C LEU A 897 -7.11 -29.42 12.47
N GLN A 898 -7.28 -28.73 13.58
CA GLN A 898 -7.83 -29.30 14.82
C GLN A 898 -9.35 -29.38 14.81
N LYS A 899 -10.01 -28.60 13.96
CA LYS A 899 -11.46 -28.64 13.84
C LYS A 899 -11.89 -29.92 13.12
N ARG A 900 -13.03 -30.46 13.49
CA ARG A 900 -13.59 -31.62 12.80
C ARG A 900 -13.96 -31.21 11.38
N SER A 901 -13.44 -31.91 10.39
CA SER A 901 -13.82 -31.76 8.99
C SER A 901 -14.78 -32.88 8.58
N ASN A 902 -15.76 -32.53 7.75
CA ASN A 902 -16.69 -33.46 7.10
C ASN A 902 -16.28 -33.80 5.65
N GLY A 903 -15.09 -33.38 5.21
CA GLY A 903 -14.59 -33.59 3.84
C GLY A 903 -15.19 -32.63 2.79
N ARG A 904 -15.89 -31.56 3.21
CA ARG A 904 -16.51 -30.57 2.32
C ARG A 904 -16.02 -29.15 2.57
N THR A 905 -14.81 -29.04 3.12
CA THR A 905 -14.13 -27.75 3.36
C THR A 905 -13.15 -27.46 2.24
N ILE A 906 -13.17 -26.22 1.74
CA ILE A 906 -12.13 -25.70 0.85
C ILE A 906 -11.17 -24.81 1.63
N TYR A 907 -9.88 -25.12 1.54
CA TYR A 907 -8.77 -24.32 2.09
C TYR A 907 -8.17 -23.51 0.95
N VAL A 908 -8.17 -22.20 1.09
CA VAL A 908 -7.53 -21.26 0.16
C VAL A 908 -6.28 -20.73 0.84
N LEU A 909 -5.12 -21.03 0.27
CA LEU A 909 -3.81 -20.66 0.80
C LEU A 909 -3.11 -19.71 -0.18
N ASP A 910 -2.50 -18.66 0.36
CA ASP A 910 -1.76 -17.66 -0.43
C ASP A 910 -0.27 -17.78 -0.11
N GLU A 911 0.50 -18.35 -1.05
CA GLU A 911 1.93 -18.58 -0.97
C GLU A 911 2.39 -19.18 0.38
N PRO A 912 1.88 -20.37 0.78
CA PRO A 912 2.18 -20.94 2.10
C PRO A 912 3.63 -21.39 2.29
N THR A 913 4.43 -21.45 1.24
CA THR A 913 5.85 -21.82 1.30
C THR A 913 6.81 -20.64 1.51
N THR A 914 6.27 -19.44 1.61
CA THR A 914 7.03 -18.20 1.82
C THR A 914 7.93 -18.32 3.07
N GLY A 915 9.23 -18.09 2.91
CA GLY A 915 10.23 -18.14 3.99
C GLY A 915 10.49 -19.53 4.56
N LEU A 916 10.16 -20.59 3.83
CA LEU A 916 10.39 -21.96 4.27
C LEU A 916 11.62 -22.60 3.61
N HIS A 917 12.41 -23.24 4.43
CA HIS A 917 13.45 -24.16 3.97
C HIS A 917 12.83 -25.44 3.35
N PHE A 918 13.54 -26.12 2.44
CA PHE A 918 13.08 -27.35 1.76
C PHE A 918 12.49 -28.41 2.70
N ASP A 919 13.10 -28.64 3.86
CA ASP A 919 12.59 -29.62 4.85
C ASP A 919 11.26 -29.18 5.49
N ASP A 920 11.05 -27.87 5.67
CA ASP A 920 9.80 -27.33 6.20
C ASP A 920 8.71 -27.38 5.11
N ILE A 921 9.04 -27.17 3.83
CA ILE A 921 8.12 -27.36 2.70
C ILE A 921 7.65 -28.82 2.65
N ARG A 922 8.54 -29.78 2.83
CA ARG A 922 8.19 -31.21 2.87
C ARG A 922 7.19 -31.52 3.99
N LYS A 923 7.39 -30.95 5.18
CA LYS A 923 6.44 -31.09 6.31
C LYS A 923 5.09 -30.47 5.99
N LEU A 924 5.09 -29.26 5.43
CA LEU A 924 3.86 -28.57 5.03
C LEU A 924 3.07 -29.37 3.98
N LEU A 925 3.76 -29.89 2.96
CA LEU A 925 3.14 -30.73 1.94
C LEU A 925 2.47 -31.96 2.53
N HIS A 926 3.11 -32.64 3.49
CA HIS A 926 2.50 -33.77 4.19
C HIS A 926 1.19 -33.38 4.87
N VAL A 927 1.15 -32.23 5.50
CA VAL A 927 -0.06 -31.67 6.13
C VAL A 927 -1.16 -31.38 5.11
N LEU A 928 -0.82 -30.72 3.99
CA LEU A 928 -1.78 -30.39 2.93
C LEU A 928 -2.35 -31.67 2.27
N GLN A 929 -1.51 -32.66 1.99
CA GLN A 929 -1.93 -33.94 1.49
C GLN A 929 -2.89 -34.67 2.46
N SER A 930 -2.58 -34.63 3.77
CA SER A 930 -3.48 -35.18 4.80
C SER A 930 -4.85 -34.52 4.86
N LEU A 931 -4.97 -33.23 4.53
CA LEU A 931 -6.25 -32.53 4.40
C LEU A 931 -7.06 -33.06 3.22
N VAL A 932 -6.40 -33.23 2.08
CA VAL A 932 -7.02 -33.76 0.86
C VAL A 932 -7.47 -35.21 1.04
N ASP A 933 -6.66 -36.04 1.70
CA ASP A 933 -6.99 -37.44 2.02
C ASP A 933 -8.25 -37.59 2.90
N LYS A 934 -8.59 -36.53 3.66
CA LYS A 934 -9.85 -36.44 4.42
C LYS A 934 -11.03 -35.95 3.58
N GLY A 935 -10.89 -35.84 2.26
CA GLY A 935 -11.93 -35.42 1.30
C GLY A 935 -12.06 -33.91 1.12
N ASN A 936 -11.22 -33.10 1.76
CA ASN A 936 -11.23 -31.64 1.60
C ASN A 936 -10.59 -31.20 0.28
N THR A 937 -10.84 -29.96 -0.11
CA THR A 937 -10.16 -29.31 -1.25
C THR A 937 -9.09 -28.37 -0.72
N VAL A 938 -7.92 -28.43 -1.31
CA VAL A 938 -6.86 -27.46 -1.06
C VAL A 938 -6.55 -26.71 -2.35
N LEU A 939 -6.72 -25.40 -2.32
CA LEU A 939 -6.42 -24.48 -3.43
C LEU A 939 -5.31 -23.55 -2.95
N THR A 940 -4.15 -23.62 -3.57
CA THR A 940 -2.99 -22.82 -3.17
C THR A 940 -2.48 -21.97 -4.32
N ILE A 941 -2.22 -20.67 -4.06
CA ILE A 941 -1.42 -19.84 -4.96
C ILE A 941 0.05 -20.15 -4.65
N GLU A 942 0.83 -20.53 -5.65
CA GLU A 942 2.20 -20.99 -5.43
C GLU A 942 3.16 -20.64 -6.57
N HIS A 943 4.43 -20.44 -6.17
CA HIS A 943 5.56 -20.28 -7.06
C HIS A 943 6.62 -21.36 -6.85
N ASN A 944 6.58 -22.05 -5.70
CA ASN A 944 7.52 -23.12 -5.39
C ASN A 944 7.25 -24.37 -6.23
N LEU A 945 8.24 -24.76 -7.01
CA LEU A 945 8.12 -25.88 -7.96
C LEU A 945 7.93 -27.24 -7.27
N ASP A 946 8.42 -27.42 -6.05
CA ASP A 946 8.21 -28.65 -5.28
C ASP A 946 6.74 -28.85 -4.90
N VAL A 947 6.04 -27.76 -4.57
CA VAL A 947 4.60 -27.81 -4.31
C VAL A 947 3.82 -28.02 -5.59
N ILE A 948 4.19 -27.30 -6.66
CA ILE A 948 3.50 -27.39 -7.94
C ILE A 948 3.63 -28.81 -8.53
N LYS A 949 4.82 -29.42 -8.49
CA LYS A 949 5.02 -30.78 -8.96
C LYS A 949 4.30 -31.84 -8.11
N SER A 950 4.01 -31.49 -6.84
CA SER A 950 3.29 -32.36 -5.88
C SER A 950 1.76 -32.20 -5.93
N ALA A 951 1.24 -31.20 -6.67
CA ALA A 951 -0.20 -30.95 -6.82
C ALA A 951 -0.88 -32.00 -7.71
N ASP A 952 -2.18 -32.25 -7.50
CA ASP A 952 -2.99 -33.11 -8.33
C ASP A 952 -3.45 -32.39 -9.61
N HIS A 953 -3.67 -31.06 -9.51
CA HIS A 953 -4.12 -30.20 -10.59
C HIS A 953 -3.40 -28.84 -10.54
N VAL A 954 -3.14 -28.25 -11.70
CA VAL A 954 -2.48 -26.95 -11.84
C VAL A 954 -3.36 -26.04 -12.72
N ILE A 955 -3.47 -24.79 -12.34
CA ILE A 955 -4.08 -23.71 -13.12
C ILE A 955 -3.02 -22.63 -13.31
N ASP A 956 -2.53 -22.46 -14.54
CA ASP A 956 -1.46 -21.53 -14.88
C ASP A 956 -2.01 -20.26 -15.54
N LEU A 957 -1.75 -19.10 -14.93
CA LEU A 957 -2.17 -17.79 -15.41
C LEU A 957 -1.01 -17.04 -16.04
N GLY A 958 -1.29 -16.35 -17.15
CA GLY A 958 -0.27 -15.58 -17.87
C GLY A 958 -0.83 -14.94 -19.13
N PRO A 959 0.00 -14.94 -20.20
CA PRO A 959 1.41 -15.36 -20.24
C PRO A 959 2.35 -14.41 -19.50
N GLU A 960 2.01 -13.11 -19.44
CA GLU A 960 2.81 -12.07 -18.81
C GLU A 960 2.14 -11.49 -17.54
N GLY A 961 2.78 -10.50 -16.91
CA GLY A 961 2.19 -9.70 -15.83
C GLY A 961 1.42 -8.49 -16.36
N GLY A 962 0.57 -7.87 -15.52
CA GLY A 962 -0.16 -6.64 -15.83
C GLY A 962 -1.10 -6.76 -17.03
N SER A 963 -1.04 -5.79 -17.96
CA SER A 963 -1.88 -5.75 -19.17
C SER A 963 -1.62 -6.91 -20.14
N GLY A 964 -0.40 -7.47 -20.12
CA GLY A 964 -0.02 -8.65 -20.90
C GLY A 964 -0.51 -9.99 -20.35
N GLY A 965 -1.01 -10.01 -19.11
CA GLY A 965 -1.53 -11.17 -18.39
C GLY A 965 -3.05 -11.28 -18.39
N GLY A 966 -3.56 -11.93 -17.35
CA GLY A 966 -4.98 -12.00 -17.08
C GLY A 966 -5.75 -13.04 -17.89
N THR A 967 -5.08 -14.08 -18.38
CA THR A 967 -5.70 -15.23 -19.10
C THR A 967 -5.22 -16.53 -18.48
N ILE A 968 -5.98 -17.61 -18.71
CA ILE A 968 -5.52 -18.97 -18.40
C ILE A 968 -4.67 -19.45 -19.55
N VAL A 969 -3.43 -19.86 -19.25
CA VAL A 969 -2.45 -20.40 -20.21
C VAL A 969 -2.56 -21.90 -20.33
N ALA A 970 -2.66 -22.59 -19.20
CA ALA A 970 -2.78 -24.03 -19.14
C ALA A 970 -3.57 -24.49 -17.91
N THR A 971 -4.26 -25.61 -18.00
CA THR A 971 -4.90 -26.30 -16.87
C THR A 971 -4.73 -27.80 -17.04
N GLY A 972 -4.54 -28.54 -15.97
CA GLY A 972 -4.40 -29.98 -16.01
C GLY A 972 -3.46 -30.49 -14.91
N THR A 973 -2.95 -31.71 -15.08
CA THR A 973 -1.89 -32.23 -14.20
C THR A 973 -0.58 -31.49 -14.43
N PRO A 974 0.36 -31.48 -13.47
CA PRO A 974 1.67 -30.90 -13.68
C PRO A 974 2.37 -31.39 -14.95
N GLU A 975 2.21 -32.67 -15.33
CA GLU A 975 2.77 -33.25 -16.55
C GLU A 975 2.10 -32.68 -17.82
N GLU A 976 0.82 -32.35 -17.77
CA GLU A 976 0.09 -31.72 -18.89
C GLU A 976 0.54 -30.27 -19.05
N VAL A 977 0.67 -29.53 -17.96
CA VAL A 977 1.14 -28.14 -17.94
C VAL A 977 2.61 -28.07 -18.41
N ALA A 978 3.45 -29.04 -18.04
CA ALA A 978 4.85 -29.14 -18.51
C ALA A 978 4.95 -29.24 -20.02
N ARG A 979 3.92 -29.74 -20.74
CA ARG A 979 3.87 -29.86 -22.21
C ARG A 979 3.32 -28.59 -22.89
N ALA A 980 2.76 -27.65 -22.12
CA ALA A 980 2.17 -26.44 -22.68
C ALA A 980 3.30 -25.43 -23.03
N ALA A 981 3.54 -25.22 -24.32
CA ALA A 981 4.65 -24.40 -24.81
C ALA A 981 4.57 -22.93 -24.38
N GLU A 982 3.37 -22.42 -24.16
CA GLU A 982 3.11 -21.03 -23.72
C GLU A 982 3.25 -20.84 -22.20
N SER A 983 3.31 -21.93 -21.43
CA SER A 983 3.45 -21.88 -19.97
C SER A 983 4.91 -21.68 -19.56
N HIS A 984 5.20 -20.54 -18.92
CA HIS A 984 6.50 -20.33 -18.31
C HIS A 984 6.73 -21.31 -17.15
N THR A 985 5.73 -21.55 -16.32
CA THR A 985 5.78 -22.56 -15.24
C THR A 985 6.03 -23.95 -15.81
N GLY A 986 5.37 -24.29 -16.92
CA GLY A 986 5.50 -25.58 -17.60
C GLY A 986 6.93 -25.88 -18.03
N ARG A 987 7.70 -24.88 -18.46
CA ARG A 987 9.12 -25.06 -18.86
C ARG A 987 9.98 -25.53 -17.69
N PHE A 988 9.84 -24.89 -16.52
CA PHE A 988 10.58 -25.26 -15.31
C PHE A 988 10.10 -26.60 -14.74
N LEU A 989 8.79 -26.90 -14.84
CA LEU A 989 8.27 -28.20 -14.44
C LEU A 989 8.81 -29.34 -15.31
N ALA A 990 8.99 -29.11 -16.62
CA ALA A 990 9.51 -30.13 -17.53
C ALA A 990 10.92 -30.61 -17.13
N GLU A 991 11.77 -29.71 -16.62
CA GLU A 991 13.11 -30.03 -16.13
C GLU A 991 13.08 -30.90 -14.86
N LEU A 992 12.08 -30.71 -13.99
CA LEU A 992 11.94 -31.44 -12.72
C LEU A 992 11.19 -32.76 -12.85
N LEU A 993 10.36 -32.91 -13.88
CA LEU A 993 9.55 -34.10 -14.13
C LEU A 993 10.23 -35.07 -15.12
N ALA A 994 11.33 -34.63 -15.79
CA ALA A 994 12.14 -35.44 -16.67
C ALA A 994 13.02 -36.41 -15.87
#